data_f70bf3770235ab394fd70ab51d0c8bff
#
_entry.id   f70bf3770235ab394fd70ab51d0c8bff
#
_cell.length_a   1.000
_cell.length_b   1.000
_cell.length_c   1.000
_cell.angle_alpha   90.00
_cell.angle_beta   90.00
_cell.angle_gamma   90.00
#
_symmetry.space_group_name_H-M   'P 1'
#
loop_
_entity.id
_entity.type
_entity.pdbx_description
1 polymer ?
#
loop_
_entity_poly.entity_id
_entity_poly.type
_entity_poly.pdbx_seq_one_letter_code
_entity_poly.pdbx_strand_id
1 'polypeptide(L)'
;MELLANHNFRYWFASSFTSSVGDWMGFVALTALMTQLFEESSSQLFAVGSLLMIRLLPSAMFGPIAGVIADRYDRRKVLVFTDMARAVTYAMIAFAGDVLAIFALTFIVECVSLLFLAAKDASLPQVVDEDHLTEANQLNLLCSYGTLPLGAVSTSIMIALAAGIGGLLPVNGVDPLRLALVFNAVSFFLSGLLLFKMHLPGEAERRQLRHDAEEPPGILAELREGLDFIRGFPLLRALISGIVGVFFGAGVVVGLGPVFVRSDLGQPAANWSILLSAVGAGLVVGIAVLIPFLRCFSQETVFPILLALTGLLSALTALSVNFGMALAIGTVLGASAGVAVVQGYTLLQTYTEDATRARTFSLFYVLTRMSLFAALGIGPFVAGAIGRLVVGTTGGTITISGVRITLIVGGLIALWSGLRARTAIATARRGADRPIGMNGVGDKPANGLVISFEGVEGAGKSTQINLLAEQLRAEGHDVVVTREPGGAPMAERIRQLVLDPATTGMGTRTEALLIAAARADHVEHLIKPSLEAGKVVISDRFIDSSLAYQGYGRGLGVPDVLEVNRWAVDGVMPDVVVLLNLDPREGLQRVRSRGTPTPDAGSNLVALPHPEGRPRPEGSGDTTGFDRMEQEDLEFHRRVAKGFLDLARTDHQRFLIVDAHVDADAIHRQVRAALHHWL
;
A
#
# COMPACT_ATOMS: atom_id res chain seq x y z
N MET A 1 10.07 -5.20 20.80
CA MET A 1 10.68 -4.84 22.12
C MET A 1 12.21 -4.71 22.03
N GLU A 2 12.85 -5.40 21.10
CA GLU A 2 14.31 -5.34 20.87
C GLU A 2 14.80 -3.95 20.43
N LEU A 3 14.07 -3.25 19.57
CA LEU A 3 14.39 -1.88 19.16
C LEU A 3 14.54 -0.90 20.34
N LEU A 4 13.68 -1.01 21.36
CA LEU A 4 13.75 -0.14 22.54
C LEU A 4 14.86 -0.54 23.52
N ALA A 5 15.49 -1.70 23.33
CA ALA A 5 16.70 -2.08 24.06
C ALA A 5 17.95 -1.31 23.54
N ASN A 6 17.93 -0.90 22.26
CA ASN A 6 18.98 -0.06 21.70
C ASN A 6 18.94 1.36 22.32
N HIS A 7 20.02 1.75 22.99
CA HIS A 7 20.11 2.99 23.73
C HIS A 7 19.99 4.23 22.84
N ASN A 8 20.60 4.23 21.67
CA ASN A 8 20.54 5.32 20.72
C ASN A 8 19.16 5.46 20.08
N PHE A 9 18.53 4.34 19.70
CA PHE A 9 17.17 4.34 19.18
C PHE A 9 16.16 4.84 20.22
N ARG A 10 16.32 4.48 21.48
CA ARG A 10 15.46 4.97 22.56
C ARG A 10 15.52 6.48 22.73
N TYR A 11 16.71 7.09 22.67
CA TYR A 11 16.83 8.56 22.71
C TYR A 11 16.25 9.22 21.45
N TRP A 12 16.51 8.65 20.28
CA TRP A 12 15.97 9.10 19.01
C TRP A 12 14.43 9.07 19.02
N PHE A 13 13.85 7.95 19.46
CA PHE A 13 12.39 7.76 19.56
C PHE A 13 11.75 8.70 20.58
N ALA A 14 12.28 8.78 21.78
CA ALA A 14 11.78 9.66 22.84
C ALA A 14 11.83 11.14 22.43
N SER A 15 12.94 11.57 21.81
CA SER A 15 13.06 12.92 21.24
C SER A 15 12.03 13.15 20.14
N SER A 16 11.95 12.26 19.15
CA SER A 16 11.00 12.37 18.04
C SER A 16 9.56 12.43 18.53
N PHE A 17 9.20 11.61 19.51
CA PHE A 17 7.87 11.61 20.13
C PHE A 17 7.56 12.94 20.83
N THR A 18 8.49 13.41 21.69
CA THR A 18 8.34 14.67 22.44
C THR A 18 8.25 15.87 21.50
N SER A 19 9.11 15.93 20.49
CA SER A 19 9.14 16.97 19.47
C SER A 19 7.83 16.97 18.66
N SER A 20 7.33 15.80 18.23
CA SER A 20 6.10 15.71 17.45
C SER A 20 4.84 16.08 18.25
N VAL A 21 4.77 15.73 19.54
CA VAL A 21 3.68 16.20 20.43
C VAL A 21 3.73 17.73 20.52
N GLY A 22 4.92 18.31 20.66
CA GLY A 22 5.14 19.76 20.66
C GLY A 22 4.69 20.41 19.35
N ASP A 23 5.04 19.85 18.20
CA ASP A 23 4.65 20.38 16.89
C ASP A 23 3.12 20.48 16.75
N TRP A 24 2.39 19.44 17.16
CA TRP A 24 0.92 19.45 17.13
C TRP A 24 0.32 20.40 18.18
N MET A 25 0.93 20.49 19.36
CA MET A 25 0.52 21.45 20.39
C MET A 25 0.69 22.90 19.89
N GLY A 26 1.84 23.22 19.32
CA GLY A 26 2.12 24.52 18.70
C GLY A 26 1.17 24.84 17.54
N PHE A 27 0.85 23.85 16.71
CA PHE A 27 -0.13 23.99 15.64
C PHE A 27 -1.51 24.40 16.16
N VAL A 28 -2.04 23.69 17.16
CA VAL A 28 -3.36 23.94 17.75
C VAL A 28 -3.37 25.30 18.45
N ALA A 29 -2.35 25.60 19.26
CA ALA A 29 -2.26 26.84 20.00
C ALA A 29 -2.15 28.07 19.07
N LEU A 30 -1.31 28.01 18.03
CA LEU A 30 -1.12 29.12 17.07
C LEU A 30 -2.37 29.38 16.25
N THR A 31 -3.05 28.35 15.73
CA THR A 31 -4.28 28.53 14.95
C THR A 31 -5.40 29.10 15.80
N ALA A 32 -5.53 28.66 17.05
CA ALA A 32 -6.48 29.23 18.01
C ALA A 32 -6.13 30.68 18.40
N LEU A 33 -4.84 30.99 18.63
CA LEU A 33 -4.36 32.33 18.94
C LEU A 33 -4.66 33.32 17.77
N MET A 34 -4.39 32.91 16.53
CA MET A 34 -4.73 33.74 15.36
C MET A 34 -6.24 34.03 15.29
N THR A 35 -7.08 33.07 15.60
CA THR A 35 -8.53 33.27 15.65
C THR A 35 -8.94 34.21 16.79
N GLN A 36 -8.19 34.20 17.90
CA GLN A 36 -8.49 35.06 19.06
C GLN A 36 -8.10 36.53 18.84
N LEU A 37 -7.02 36.79 18.07
CA LEU A 37 -6.50 38.14 17.84
C LEU A 37 -7.38 39.00 16.90
N PHE A 38 -8.31 38.41 16.19
CA PHE A 38 -9.22 39.11 15.29
C PHE A 38 -10.67 38.97 15.73
N GLU A 39 -11.48 40.01 15.57
CA GLU A 39 -12.90 40.00 15.95
C GLU A 39 -13.80 39.51 14.80
N GLU A 40 -13.52 39.97 13.59
CA GLU A 40 -14.33 39.63 12.42
C GLU A 40 -13.98 38.24 11.85
N SER A 41 -14.99 37.43 11.54
CA SER A 41 -14.83 36.09 11.00
C SER A 41 -14.02 36.06 9.70
N SER A 42 -14.16 37.05 8.83
CA SER A 42 -13.36 37.16 7.59
C SER A 42 -11.90 37.36 7.89
N SER A 43 -11.56 38.27 8.80
CA SER A 43 -10.18 38.54 9.23
C SER A 43 -9.55 37.33 9.93
N GLN A 44 -10.34 36.59 10.74
CA GLN A 44 -9.90 35.32 11.37
C GLN A 44 -9.52 34.30 10.30
N LEU A 45 -10.34 34.12 9.27
CA LEU A 45 -10.11 33.17 8.18
C LEU A 45 -8.85 33.53 7.38
N PHE A 46 -8.68 34.80 7.03
CA PHE A 46 -7.49 35.25 6.33
C PHE A 46 -6.21 35.10 7.20
N ALA A 47 -6.29 35.41 8.49
CA ALA A 47 -5.18 35.25 9.41
C ALA A 47 -4.77 33.78 9.58
N VAL A 48 -5.73 32.89 9.81
CA VAL A 48 -5.48 31.43 9.92
C VAL A 48 -4.95 30.88 8.59
N GLY A 49 -5.59 31.22 7.47
CA GLY A 49 -5.15 30.80 6.14
C GLY A 49 -3.71 31.26 5.83
N SER A 50 -3.37 32.53 6.14
CA SER A 50 -2.03 33.07 5.97
C SER A 50 -1.02 32.36 6.87
N LEU A 51 -1.37 32.10 8.13
CA LEU A 51 -0.53 31.34 9.04
C LEU A 51 -0.20 29.95 8.49
N LEU A 52 -1.21 29.23 8.01
CA LEU A 52 -1.06 27.90 7.46
C LEU A 52 -0.25 27.89 6.16
N MET A 53 -0.45 28.90 5.31
CA MET A 53 0.40 29.08 4.11
C MET A 53 1.86 29.34 4.47
N ILE A 54 2.13 30.20 5.46
CA ILE A 54 3.48 30.48 5.93
C ILE A 54 4.13 29.24 6.52
N ARG A 55 3.41 28.41 7.22
CA ARG A 55 3.93 27.14 7.75
C ARG A 55 4.36 26.16 6.64
N LEU A 56 3.69 26.17 5.54
CA LEU A 56 3.91 25.22 4.45
C LEU A 56 4.93 25.73 3.40
N LEU A 57 5.07 27.05 3.30
CA LEU A 57 5.92 27.71 2.30
C LEU A 57 7.40 27.29 2.37
N PRO A 58 8.07 27.15 3.54
CA PRO A 58 9.45 26.71 3.62
C PRO A 58 9.68 25.34 3.00
N SER A 59 8.77 24.39 3.19
CA SER A 59 8.91 23.04 2.63
C SER A 59 8.85 23.02 1.09
N ALA A 60 8.02 23.90 0.52
CA ALA A 60 7.93 24.05 -0.93
C ALA A 60 9.16 24.75 -1.53
N MET A 61 9.74 25.73 -0.82
CA MET A 61 10.87 26.54 -1.32
C MET A 61 12.23 25.89 -1.05
N PHE A 62 12.42 25.34 0.14
CA PHE A 62 13.74 24.94 0.65
C PHE A 62 13.89 23.44 0.90
N GLY A 63 12.88 22.60 0.54
CA GLY A 63 12.93 21.15 0.75
C GLY A 63 14.22 20.48 0.27
N PRO A 64 14.62 20.65 -1.00
CA PRO A 64 15.86 20.08 -1.53
C PRO A 64 17.12 20.60 -0.82
N ILE A 65 17.13 21.88 -0.46
CA ILE A 65 18.26 22.52 0.23
C ILE A 65 18.45 21.94 1.63
N ALA A 66 17.36 21.69 2.35
CA ALA A 66 17.39 21.11 3.68
C ALA A 66 18.02 19.71 3.69
N GLY A 67 17.72 18.88 2.68
CA GLY A 67 18.36 17.58 2.49
C GLY A 67 19.88 17.69 2.31
N VAL A 68 20.32 18.59 1.43
CA VAL A 68 21.77 18.83 1.20
C VAL A 68 22.47 19.31 2.48
N ILE A 69 21.85 20.18 3.25
CA ILE A 69 22.42 20.65 4.53
C ILE A 69 22.49 19.51 5.55
N ALA A 70 21.41 18.73 5.70
CA ALA A 70 21.36 17.59 6.62
C ALA A 70 22.44 16.53 6.29
N ASP A 71 22.81 16.43 5.01
CA ASP A 71 23.85 15.53 4.57
C ASP A 71 25.29 16.07 4.72
N ARG A 72 25.47 17.38 4.66
CA ARG A 72 26.82 18.01 4.76
C ARG A 72 27.31 18.08 6.20
N TYR A 73 26.44 18.31 7.16
CA TYR A 73 26.79 18.52 8.56
C TYR A 73 26.56 17.28 9.41
N ASP A 74 27.16 17.26 10.58
CA ASP A 74 26.92 16.22 11.60
C ASP A 74 25.43 16.19 11.99
N ARG A 75 24.75 15.11 11.66
CA ARG A 75 23.30 14.96 11.83
C ARG A 75 22.87 15.18 13.28
N ARG A 76 23.63 14.69 14.26
CA ARG A 76 23.37 14.92 15.69
C ARG A 76 23.44 16.40 16.04
N LYS A 77 24.47 17.11 15.56
CA LYS A 77 24.60 18.55 15.81
C LYS A 77 23.46 19.32 15.15
N VAL A 78 23.07 18.97 13.94
CA VAL A 78 21.92 19.56 13.24
C VAL A 78 20.65 19.35 14.06
N LEU A 79 20.36 18.11 14.49
CA LEU A 79 19.18 17.78 15.28
C LEU A 79 19.12 18.58 16.60
N VAL A 80 20.22 18.61 17.35
CA VAL A 80 20.29 19.37 18.63
C VAL A 80 20.12 20.85 18.38
N PHE A 81 20.85 21.42 17.42
CA PHE A 81 20.79 22.86 17.12
C PHE A 81 19.38 23.27 16.68
N THR A 82 18.75 22.50 15.81
CA THR A 82 17.40 22.80 15.28
C THR A 82 16.36 22.74 16.39
N ASP A 83 16.40 21.76 17.29
CA ASP A 83 15.44 21.69 18.40
C ASP A 83 15.65 22.84 19.40
N MET A 84 16.90 23.22 19.69
CA MET A 84 17.17 24.40 20.53
C MET A 84 16.68 25.70 19.85
N ALA A 85 16.90 25.86 18.55
CA ALA A 85 16.42 27.02 17.80
C ALA A 85 14.87 27.07 17.77
N ARG A 86 14.20 25.90 17.61
CA ARG A 86 12.73 25.80 17.68
C ARG A 86 12.23 26.19 19.07
N ALA A 87 12.86 25.71 20.13
CA ALA A 87 12.51 26.07 21.51
C ALA A 87 12.55 27.58 21.72
N VAL A 88 13.65 28.22 21.32
CA VAL A 88 13.82 29.69 21.44
C VAL A 88 12.76 30.42 20.60
N THR A 89 12.54 29.99 19.35
CA THR A 89 11.60 30.68 18.45
C THR A 89 10.16 30.55 18.97
N TYR A 90 9.73 29.38 19.46
CA TYR A 90 8.41 29.24 20.06
C TYR A 90 8.24 30.03 21.35
N ALA A 91 9.28 30.12 22.16
CA ALA A 91 9.28 31.04 23.32
C ALA A 91 9.09 32.50 22.86
N MET A 92 9.78 32.93 21.80
CA MET A 92 9.61 34.29 21.26
C MET A 92 8.18 34.50 20.73
N ILE A 93 7.59 33.51 20.03
CA ILE A 93 6.20 33.58 19.56
C ILE A 93 5.22 33.73 20.72
N ALA A 94 5.43 33.01 21.82
CA ALA A 94 4.55 33.07 22.99
C ALA A 94 4.48 34.50 23.59
N PHE A 95 5.54 35.30 23.49
CA PHE A 95 5.61 36.67 23.98
C PHE A 95 5.43 37.74 22.90
N ALA A 96 5.27 37.35 21.61
CA ALA A 96 5.06 38.30 20.52
C ALA A 96 3.73 39.04 20.68
N GLY A 97 3.78 40.38 20.61
CA GLY A 97 2.59 41.26 20.70
C GLY A 97 2.01 41.61 19.36
N ASP A 98 2.73 41.41 18.28
CA ASP A 98 2.36 41.79 16.93
C ASP A 98 2.18 40.57 15.99
N VAL A 99 1.13 40.61 15.14
CA VAL A 99 0.80 39.55 14.22
C VAL A 99 1.89 39.31 13.17
N LEU A 100 2.53 40.39 12.70
CA LEU A 100 3.62 40.28 11.72
C LEU A 100 4.82 39.56 12.32
N ALA A 101 5.15 39.86 13.60
CA ALA A 101 6.18 39.15 14.33
C ALA A 101 5.87 37.65 14.48
N ILE A 102 4.61 37.28 14.78
CA ILE A 102 4.18 35.91 14.85
C ILE A 102 4.36 35.21 13.49
N PHE A 103 3.99 35.86 12.39
CA PHE A 103 4.17 35.31 11.04
C PHE A 103 5.64 35.12 10.68
N ALA A 104 6.50 36.13 10.96
CA ALA A 104 7.93 36.04 10.69
C ALA A 104 8.61 34.92 11.50
N LEU A 105 8.30 34.84 12.79
CA LEU A 105 8.85 33.81 13.68
C LEU A 105 8.32 32.42 13.29
N THR A 106 7.04 32.30 12.83
CA THR A 106 6.49 31.04 12.32
C THR A 106 7.22 30.61 11.05
N PHE A 107 7.52 31.51 10.14
CA PHE A 107 8.31 31.18 8.96
C PHE A 107 9.71 30.67 9.34
N ILE A 108 10.37 31.32 10.28
CA ILE A 108 11.70 30.91 10.76
C ILE A 108 11.64 29.51 11.40
N VAL A 109 10.67 29.26 12.28
CA VAL A 109 10.57 27.96 12.95
C VAL A 109 10.28 26.83 11.97
N GLU A 110 9.51 27.10 10.91
CA GLU A 110 9.24 26.08 9.88
C GLU A 110 10.46 25.82 8.99
N CYS A 111 11.28 26.84 8.69
CA CYS A 111 12.58 26.63 8.03
C CYS A 111 13.50 25.74 8.87
N VAL A 112 13.56 25.99 10.18
CA VAL A 112 14.35 25.18 11.11
C VAL A 112 13.78 23.77 11.25
N SER A 113 12.45 23.63 11.30
CA SER A 113 11.77 22.33 11.38
C SER A 113 12.01 21.46 10.15
N LEU A 114 12.14 22.08 8.97
CA LEU A 114 12.47 21.37 7.73
C LEU A 114 13.87 20.73 7.79
N LEU A 115 14.85 21.45 8.34
CA LEU A 115 16.21 20.92 8.58
C LEU A 115 16.19 19.79 9.61
N PHE A 116 15.41 19.94 10.69
CA PHE A 116 15.22 18.89 11.69
C PHE A 116 14.66 17.61 11.05
N LEU A 117 13.59 17.73 10.26
CA LEU A 117 12.93 16.59 9.62
C LEU A 117 13.88 15.84 8.69
N ALA A 118 14.62 16.56 7.85
CA ALA A 118 15.60 15.98 6.93
C ALA A 118 16.71 15.23 7.69
N ALA A 119 17.26 15.83 8.76
CA ALA A 119 18.30 15.21 9.58
C ALA A 119 17.77 14.02 10.38
N LYS A 120 16.52 14.09 10.88
CA LYS A 120 15.85 13.01 11.63
C LYS A 120 15.67 11.78 10.77
N ASP A 121 15.06 11.92 9.60
CA ASP A 121 14.80 10.81 8.70
C ASP A 121 16.10 10.17 8.20
N ALA A 122 17.10 10.99 7.88
CA ALA A 122 18.42 10.52 7.50
C ALA A 122 19.22 9.85 8.64
N SER A 123 18.90 10.12 9.91
CA SER A 123 19.59 9.52 11.06
C SER A 123 19.05 8.14 11.44
N LEU A 124 17.82 7.79 11.06
CA LEU A 124 17.16 6.55 11.46
C LEU A 124 17.94 5.29 11.05
N PRO A 125 18.45 5.14 9.81
CA PRO A 125 19.25 3.99 9.42
C PRO A 125 20.61 3.87 10.14
N GLN A 126 21.02 4.90 10.89
CA GLN A 126 22.29 4.89 11.64
C GLN A 126 22.14 4.45 13.10
N VAL A 127 20.89 4.41 13.60
CA VAL A 127 20.58 4.03 14.98
C VAL A 127 19.90 2.66 15.07
N VAL A 128 19.61 2.03 13.91
CA VAL A 128 18.89 0.75 13.82
C VAL A 128 19.58 -0.14 12.81
N ASP A 129 19.67 -1.44 13.11
CA ASP A 129 20.19 -2.47 12.19
C ASP A 129 19.21 -2.65 11.00
N GLU A 130 19.75 -3.12 9.85
CA GLU A 130 18.97 -3.29 8.60
C GLU A 130 17.73 -4.18 8.79
N ASP A 131 17.84 -5.24 9.56
CA ASP A 131 16.75 -6.19 9.83
C ASP A 131 15.54 -5.54 10.55
N HIS A 132 15.76 -4.47 11.33
CA HIS A 132 14.74 -3.78 12.10
C HIS A 132 14.31 -2.43 11.50
N LEU A 133 14.84 -2.06 10.34
CA LEU A 133 14.60 -0.75 9.72
C LEU A 133 13.12 -0.54 9.37
N THR A 134 12.43 -1.59 8.96
CA THR A 134 10.98 -1.54 8.64
C THR A 134 10.14 -1.19 9.87
N GLU A 135 10.40 -1.84 11.00
CA GLU A 135 9.70 -1.57 12.27
C GLU A 135 10.00 -0.15 12.79
N ALA A 136 11.26 0.29 12.66
CA ALA A 136 11.68 1.62 13.06
C ALA A 136 11.01 2.73 12.23
N ASN A 137 10.85 2.52 10.93
CA ASN A 137 10.09 3.42 10.04
C ASN A 137 8.60 3.48 10.42
N GLN A 138 7.98 2.35 10.77
CA GLN A 138 6.60 2.33 11.25
C GLN A 138 6.44 3.14 12.54
N LEU A 139 7.37 3.00 13.49
CA LEU A 139 7.38 3.79 14.73
C LEU A 139 7.62 5.28 14.45
N ASN A 140 8.47 5.63 13.48
CA ASN A 140 8.68 7.02 13.05
C ASN A 140 7.39 7.65 12.50
N LEU A 141 6.64 6.92 11.68
CA LEU A 141 5.34 7.36 11.17
C LEU A 141 4.32 7.53 12.31
N LEU A 142 4.29 6.59 13.24
CA LEU A 142 3.43 6.69 14.42
C LEU A 142 3.78 7.90 15.27
N CYS A 143 5.06 8.21 15.48
CA CYS A 143 5.49 9.43 16.15
C CYS A 143 5.05 10.69 15.39
N SER A 144 5.18 10.71 14.07
CA SER A 144 4.92 11.93 13.28
C SER A 144 3.43 12.27 13.17
N TYR A 145 2.56 11.27 13.03
CA TYR A 145 1.12 11.46 12.79
C TYR A 145 0.24 10.98 13.94
N GLY A 146 0.61 9.91 14.62
CA GLY A 146 -0.15 9.37 15.76
C GLY A 146 -0.10 10.23 17.02
N THR A 147 0.77 11.22 17.07
CA THR A 147 0.90 12.18 18.20
C THR A 147 -0.03 13.39 18.09
N LEU A 148 -0.74 13.58 16.96
CA LEU A 148 -1.73 14.66 16.81
C LEU A 148 -2.77 14.70 17.93
N PRO A 149 -3.42 13.59 18.31
CA PRO A 149 -4.36 13.59 19.44
C PRO A 149 -3.72 13.99 20.76
N LEU A 150 -2.50 13.53 20.99
CA LEU A 150 -1.75 13.84 22.20
C LEU A 150 -1.38 15.33 22.29
N GLY A 151 -0.98 15.94 21.17
CA GLY A 151 -0.72 17.37 21.09
C GLY A 151 -1.98 18.20 21.38
N ALA A 152 -3.13 17.82 20.82
CA ALA A 152 -4.41 18.48 21.08
C ALA A 152 -4.86 18.33 22.55
N VAL A 153 -4.75 17.12 23.12
CA VAL A 153 -5.04 16.85 24.54
C VAL A 153 -4.09 17.65 25.44
N SER A 154 -2.80 17.68 25.15
CA SER A 154 -1.82 18.46 25.91
C SER A 154 -2.16 19.93 25.90
N THR A 155 -2.57 20.49 24.75
CA THR A 155 -3.05 21.88 24.67
C THR A 155 -4.28 22.10 25.54
N SER A 156 -5.26 21.20 25.52
CA SER A 156 -6.47 21.28 26.35
C SER A 156 -6.13 21.23 27.86
N ILE A 157 -5.20 20.36 28.26
CA ILE A 157 -4.71 20.27 29.64
C ILE A 157 -4.03 21.58 30.06
N MET A 158 -3.19 22.16 29.20
CA MET A 158 -2.52 23.44 29.49
C MET A 158 -3.53 24.59 29.66
N ILE A 159 -4.57 24.62 28.82
CA ILE A 159 -5.65 25.59 28.96
C ILE A 159 -6.40 25.41 30.28
N ALA A 160 -6.70 24.19 30.69
CA ALA A 160 -7.36 23.90 31.96
C ALA A 160 -6.46 24.24 33.16
N LEU A 161 -5.17 23.94 33.10
CA LEU A 161 -4.19 24.31 34.13
C LEU A 161 -4.08 25.81 34.26
N ALA A 162 -4.01 26.56 33.14
CA ALA A 162 -3.97 28.02 33.18
C ALA A 162 -5.20 28.62 33.84
N ALA A 163 -6.39 28.07 33.57
CA ALA A 163 -7.63 28.48 34.23
C ALA A 163 -7.61 28.18 35.76
N GLY A 164 -7.07 27.02 36.18
CA GLY A 164 -6.93 26.63 37.57
C GLY A 164 -5.91 27.48 38.33
N ILE A 165 -4.75 27.78 37.71
CA ILE A 165 -3.70 28.63 38.26
C ILE A 165 -4.19 30.10 38.45
N GLY A 166 -4.95 30.62 37.46
CA GLY A 166 -5.57 31.95 37.52
C GLY A 166 -6.56 32.12 38.66
N GLY A 167 -7.15 31.01 39.18
CA GLY A 167 -8.00 31.02 40.37
C GLY A 167 -7.24 30.93 41.71
N LEU A 168 -5.99 30.43 41.67
CA LEU A 168 -5.14 30.23 42.88
C LEU A 168 -4.09 31.31 43.09
N LEU A 169 -3.61 31.95 42.04
CA LEU A 169 -2.62 33.03 42.08
C LEU A 169 -3.23 34.26 41.41
N PRO A 170 -2.98 35.50 41.93
CA PRO A 170 -3.46 36.74 41.32
C PRO A 170 -2.65 37.08 40.03
N VAL A 171 -2.44 36.11 39.17
CA VAL A 171 -1.79 36.31 37.87
C VAL A 171 -2.92 36.64 36.87
N ASN A 172 -3.49 37.85 37.04
CA ASN A 172 -4.46 38.37 36.08
C ASN A 172 -3.75 38.59 34.75
N GLY A 173 -4.12 37.81 33.71
CA GLY A 173 -3.73 38.09 32.33
C GLY A 173 -2.87 37.06 31.59
N VAL A 174 -2.65 35.86 32.14
CA VAL A 174 -1.95 34.81 31.36
C VAL A 174 -2.90 34.19 30.34
N ASP A 175 -2.66 34.50 29.08
CA ASP A 175 -3.41 33.85 27.96
C ASP A 175 -3.06 32.34 27.92
N PRO A 176 -4.05 31.46 28.10
CA PRO A 176 -3.86 30.00 28.06
C PRO A 176 -3.17 29.49 26.82
N LEU A 177 -3.43 30.11 25.64
CA LEU A 177 -2.82 29.71 24.37
C LEU A 177 -1.34 30.05 24.31
N ARG A 178 -0.96 31.22 24.89
CA ARG A 178 0.43 31.61 25.01
C ARG A 178 1.22 30.70 25.98
N LEU A 179 0.55 30.27 27.07
CA LEU A 179 1.13 29.28 27.98
C LEU A 179 1.38 27.94 27.27
N ALA A 180 0.46 27.47 26.44
CA ALA A 180 0.65 26.28 25.63
C ALA A 180 1.86 26.39 24.68
N LEU A 181 2.12 27.58 24.11
CA LEU A 181 3.31 27.83 23.30
C LEU A 181 4.61 27.80 24.11
N VAL A 182 4.59 28.27 25.37
CA VAL A 182 5.74 28.13 26.28
C VAL A 182 6.02 26.66 26.59
N PHE A 183 4.98 25.86 26.88
CA PHE A 183 5.16 24.41 27.08
C PHE A 183 5.66 23.71 25.83
N ASN A 184 5.23 24.13 24.64
CA ASN A 184 5.78 23.65 23.40
C ASN A 184 7.28 23.98 23.28
N ALA A 185 7.70 25.20 23.62
CA ALA A 185 9.11 25.55 23.66
C ALA A 185 9.91 24.63 24.60
N VAL A 186 9.34 24.30 25.77
CA VAL A 186 9.95 23.35 26.72
C VAL A 186 10.04 21.95 26.11
N SER A 187 9.04 21.48 25.36
CA SER A 187 9.09 20.16 24.71
C SER A 187 10.25 20.05 23.72
N PHE A 188 10.49 21.08 22.91
CA PHE A 188 11.64 21.11 22.00
C PHE A 188 12.97 21.18 22.73
N PHE A 189 13.03 21.93 23.82
CA PHE A 189 14.23 21.98 24.66
C PHE A 189 14.56 20.59 25.25
N LEU A 190 13.55 19.89 25.79
CA LEU A 190 13.71 18.52 26.30
C LEU A 190 14.11 17.53 25.18
N SER A 191 13.51 17.65 24.01
CA SER A 191 13.87 16.87 22.83
C SER A 191 15.34 17.06 22.46
N GLY A 192 15.80 18.31 22.40
CA GLY A 192 17.19 18.62 22.11
C GLY A 192 18.16 18.07 23.16
N LEU A 193 17.78 18.05 24.45
CA LEU A 193 18.58 17.44 25.51
C LEU A 193 18.68 15.92 25.37
N LEU A 194 17.59 15.24 24.92
CA LEU A 194 17.61 13.82 24.64
C LEU A 194 18.55 13.51 23.47
N LEU A 195 18.47 14.28 22.38
CA LEU A 195 19.37 14.14 21.22
C LEU A 195 20.84 14.43 21.57
N PHE A 196 21.09 15.30 22.51
CA PHE A 196 22.45 15.57 22.99
C PHE A 196 23.09 14.35 23.67
N LYS A 197 22.29 13.43 24.22
CA LYS A 197 22.77 12.17 24.81
C LYS A 197 22.94 11.04 23.80
N MET A 198 22.39 11.18 22.58
CA MET A 198 22.49 10.19 21.53
C MET A 198 23.89 10.17 20.91
N HIS A 199 24.38 8.99 20.56
CA HIS A 199 25.66 8.82 19.87
C HIS A 199 25.39 8.32 18.44
N LEU A 200 25.82 9.08 17.45
CA LEU A 200 25.79 8.67 16.04
C LEU A 200 27.22 8.40 15.54
N PRO A 201 27.41 7.47 14.60
CA PRO A 201 28.71 7.24 13.96
C PRO A 201 29.31 8.52 13.39
N GLY A 202 30.62 8.69 13.54
CA GLY A 202 31.33 9.91 13.15
C GLY A 202 31.42 10.12 11.63
N GLU A 203 31.80 11.34 11.21
CA GLU A 203 31.90 11.73 9.78
C GLU A 203 32.90 10.90 8.95
N ALA A 204 33.95 10.35 9.59
CA ALA A 204 34.96 9.55 8.90
C ALA A 204 34.40 8.24 8.34
N GLU A 205 33.52 7.58 9.09
CA GLU A 205 32.85 6.34 8.73
C GLU A 205 31.83 6.57 7.59
N ARG A 206 31.17 7.73 7.57
CA ARG A 206 30.22 8.15 6.52
C ARG A 206 30.88 8.38 5.17
N ARG A 207 32.09 8.90 5.12
CA ARG A 207 32.81 9.15 3.87
C ARG A 207 33.18 7.85 3.14
N GLN A 208 33.43 6.77 3.89
CA GLN A 208 33.72 5.46 3.29
C GLN A 208 32.48 4.81 2.67
N LEU A 209 31.30 4.92 3.31
CA LEU A 209 30.03 4.37 2.80
C LEU A 209 29.46 5.14 1.58
N ARG A 210 29.91 6.35 1.36
CA ARG A 210 29.39 7.24 0.29
C ARG A 210 30.12 7.12 -1.05
N HIS A 211 31.27 6.47 -1.10
CA HIS A 211 32.06 6.34 -2.33
C HIS A 211 31.45 5.36 -3.36
N ASP A 212 30.52 4.51 -2.93
CA ASP A 212 29.91 3.46 -3.74
C ASP A 212 28.46 3.72 -4.16
N ALA A 213 27.88 4.89 -3.82
CA ALA A 213 26.50 5.22 -4.17
C ALA A 213 26.46 6.09 -5.45
N GLU A 214 25.78 5.60 -6.48
CA GLU A 214 25.43 6.37 -7.69
C GLU A 214 24.61 7.61 -7.30
N GLU A 215 24.81 8.73 -8.02
CA GLU A 215 24.01 9.95 -7.81
C GLU A 215 22.51 9.64 -8.00
N PRO A 216 21.66 9.96 -7.00
CA PRO A 216 20.23 9.70 -7.14
C PRO A 216 19.65 10.51 -8.31
N PRO A 217 18.73 9.94 -9.09
CA PRO A 217 18.04 10.64 -10.16
C PRO A 217 17.33 11.89 -9.62
N GLY A 218 17.21 12.93 -10.43
CA GLY A 218 16.61 14.18 -9.99
C GLY A 218 15.16 14.01 -9.53
N ILE A 219 14.75 14.68 -8.46
CA ILE A 219 13.41 14.59 -7.80
C ILE A 219 12.24 14.65 -8.80
N LEU A 220 12.35 15.50 -9.85
CA LEU A 220 11.31 15.62 -10.88
C LEU A 220 11.24 14.38 -11.79
N ALA A 221 12.36 13.71 -12.02
CA ALA A 221 12.40 12.48 -12.80
C ALA A 221 11.76 11.32 -12.00
N GLU A 222 12.08 11.19 -10.71
CA GLU A 222 11.48 10.20 -9.81
C GLU A 222 9.96 10.40 -9.67
N LEU A 223 9.50 11.65 -9.53
CA LEU A 223 8.07 11.97 -9.46
C LEU A 223 7.34 11.59 -10.75
N ARG A 224 7.95 11.87 -11.91
CA ARG A 224 7.37 11.53 -13.22
C ARG A 224 7.29 10.02 -13.42
N GLU A 225 8.35 9.31 -13.11
CA GLU A 225 8.40 7.84 -13.18
C GLU A 225 7.38 7.20 -12.22
N GLY A 226 7.28 7.70 -10.99
CA GLY A 226 6.27 7.26 -10.03
C GLY A 226 4.83 7.54 -10.47
N LEU A 227 4.56 8.70 -11.10
CA LEU A 227 3.25 9.02 -11.66
C LEU A 227 2.87 8.10 -12.83
N ASP A 228 3.81 7.81 -13.72
CA ASP A 228 3.59 6.93 -14.86
C ASP A 228 3.39 5.48 -14.40
N PHE A 229 4.11 5.04 -13.36
CA PHE A 229 3.88 3.75 -12.70
C PHE A 229 2.46 3.64 -12.14
N ILE A 230 2.00 4.61 -11.34
CA ILE A 230 0.64 4.59 -10.77
C ILE A 230 -0.44 4.65 -11.85
N ARG A 231 -0.18 5.33 -12.98
CA ARG A 231 -1.13 5.38 -14.10
C ARG A 231 -1.34 4.00 -14.72
N GLY A 232 -0.33 3.15 -14.72
CA GLY A 232 -0.40 1.76 -15.21
C GLY A 232 -1.21 0.82 -14.32
N PHE A 233 -1.43 1.16 -13.02
CA PHE A 233 -2.11 0.29 -12.06
C PHE A 233 -3.44 0.88 -11.57
N PRO A 234 -4.59 0.49 -12.16
CA PRO A 234 -5.91 1.06 -11.83
C PRO A 234 -6.28 0.96 -10.35
N LEU A 235 -5.94 -0.15 -9.69
CA LEU A 235 -6.22 -0.37 -8.26
C LEU A 235 -5.42 0.59 -7.39
N LEU A 236 -4.12 0.72 -7.66
CA LEU A 236 -3.23 1.61 -6.91
C LEU A 236 -3.64 3.08 -7.06
N ARG A 237 -4.02 3.47 -8.28
CA ARG A 237 -4.58 4.80 -8.56
C ARG A 237 -5.87 5.07 -7.78
N ALA A 238 -6.76 4.06 -7.68
CA ALA A 238 -8.00 4.18 -6.92
C ALA A 238 -7.74 4.36 -5.42
N LEU A 239 -6.82 3.56 -4.84
CA LEU A 239 -6.42 3.64 -3.44
C LEU A 239 -5.83 5.03 -3.12
N ILE A 240 -4.84 5.47 -3.88
CA ILE A 240 -4.15 6.75 -3.66
C ILE A 240 -5.11 7.92 -3.84
N SER A 241 -5.93 7.95 -4.92
CA SER A 241 -6.88 9.05 -5.14
C SER A 241 -7.95 9.13 -4.05
N GLY A 242 -8.40 7.99 -3.52
CA GLY A 242 -9.33 7.94 -2.40
C GLY A 242 -8.75 8.56 -1.13
N ILE A 243 -7.53 8.16 -0.78
CA ILE A 243 -6.83 8.68 0.41
C ILE A 243 -6.54 10.18 0.26
N VAL A 244 -6.03 10.63 -0.90
CA VAL A 244 -5.76 12.04 -1.19
C VAL A 244 -7.01 12.91 -1.01
N GLY A 245 -8.18 12.45 -1.49
CA GLY A 245 -9.44 13.15 -1.31
C GLY A 245 -9.89 13.28 0.16
N VAL A 246 -9.66 12.24 0.96
CA VAL A 246 -9.96 12.28 2.41
C VAL A 246 -8.98 13.20 3.15
N PHE A 247 -7.70 13.19 2.79
CA PHE A 247 -6.73 14.14 3.36
C PHE A 247 -7.09 15.59 3.02
N PHE A 248 -7.65 15.83 1.82
CA PHE A 248 -8.20 17.15 1.48
C PHE A 248 -9.35 17.53 2.42
N GLY A 249 -10.37 16.68 2.58
CA GLY A 249 -11.48 16.93 3.48
C GLY A 249 -11.05 17.14 4.93
N ALA A 250 -10.13 16.31 5.44
CA ALA A 250 -9.57 16.45 6.77
C ALA A 250 -8.80 17.77 6.93
N GLY A 251 -8.03 18.18 5.90
CA GLY A 251 -7.33 19.45 5.89
C GLY A 251 -8.28 20.65 5.97
N VAL A 252 -9.41 20.60 5.27
CA VAL A 252 -10.46 21.66 5.37
C VAL A 252 -11.01 21.73 6.80
N VAL A 253 -11.31 20.60 7.44
CA VAL A 253 -11.79 20.57 8.84
C VAL A 253 -10.74 21.14 9.79
N VAL A 254 -9.49 20.75 9.63
CA VAL A 254 -8.38 21.21 10.48
C VAL A 254 -8.11 22.70 10.27
N GLY A 255 -8.13 23.18 9.01
CA GLY A 255 -7.87 24.58 8.68
C GLY A 255 -8.96 25.55 9.13
N LEU A 256 -10.22 25.12 9.06
CA LEU A 256 -11.38 25.94 9.43
C LEU A 256 -11.85 25.73 10.87
N GLY A 257 -11.39 24.67 11.53
CA GLY A 257 -11.89 24.25 12.85
C GLY A 257 -11.86 25.35 13.92
N PRO A 258 -10.77 26.12 14.12
CA PRO A 258 -10.74 27.18 15.11
C PRO A 258 -11.80 28.26 14.87
N VAL A 259 -11.98 28.68 13.61
CA VAL A 259 -12.98 29.69 13.21
C VAL A 259 -14.38 29.14 13.33
N PHE A 260 -14.61 27.89 12.94
CA PHE A 260 -15.88 27.18 13.09
C PHE A 260 -16.33 27.11 14.56
N VAL A 261 -15.43 26.74 15.47
CA VAL A 261 -15.72 26.68 16.92
C VAL A 261 -16.09 28.06 17.47
N ARG A 262 -15.36 29.11 17.07
CA ARG A 262 -15.58 30.47 17.57
C ARG A 262 -16.80 31.13 16.94
N SER A 263 -16.87 31.16 15.62
CA SER A 263 -17.84 31.99 14.89
C SER A 263 -19.19 31.31 14.65
N ASP A 264 -19.21 29.98 14.51
CA ASP A 264 -20.41 29.21 14.19
C ASP A 264 -20.99 28.50 15.40
N LEU A 265 -20.15 28.04 16.35
CA LEU A 265 -20.59 27.36 17.58
C LEU A 265 -20.60 28.27 18.81
N GLY A 266 -20.14 29.52 18.69
CA GLY A 266 -20.14 30.51 19.78
C GLY A 266 -19.27 30.13 20.98
N GLN A 267 -18.23 29.32 20.76
CA GLN A 267 -17.32 28.85 21.81
C GLN A 267 -16.00 29.60 21.78
N PRO A 268 -15.27 29.70 22.90
CA PRO A 268 -13.91 30.19 22.89
C PRO A 268 -13.03 29.44 21.86
N ALA A 269 -12.17 30.16 21.14
CA ALA A 269 -11.28 29.57 20.13
C ALA A 269 -10.40 28.45 20.71
N ALA A 270 -10.06 28.54 22.01
CA ALA A 270 -9.33 27.51 22.75
C ALA A 270 -10.03 26.15 22.75
N ASN A 271 -11.37 26.12 22.68
CA ASN A 271 -12.16 24.87 22.66
C ASN A 271 -11.97 24.07 21.34
N TRP A 272 -11.31 24.66 20.34
CA TRP A 272 -10.83 23.91 19.18
C TRP A 272 -9.94 22.72 19.57
N SER A 273 -9.08 22.89 20.58
CA SER A 273 -8.25 21.80 21.09
C SER A 273 -9.09 20.62 21.61
N ILE A 274 -10.24 20.90 22.25
CA ILE A 274 -11.15 19.87 22.76
C ILE A 274 -11.81 19.10 21.60
N LEU A 275 -12.27 19.84 20.56
CA LEU A 275 -12.85 19.20 19.37
C LEU A 275 -11.82 18.33 18.66
N LEU A 276 -10.60 18.80 18.47
CA LEU A 276 -9.53 18.03 17.85
C LEU A 276 -9.10 16.83 18.71
N SER A 277 -9.14 16.98 20.05
CA SER A 277 -8.92 15.87 20.99
C SER A 277 -10.01 14.80 20.87
N ALA A 278 -11.28 15.19 20.68
CA ALA A 278 -12.38 14.26 20.45
C ALA A 278 -12.21 13.47 19.15
N VAL A 279 -11.81 14.15 18.07
CA VAL A 279 -11.44 13.48 16.79
C VAL A 279 -10.29 12.51 17.01
N GLY A 280 -9.25 12.93 17.74
CA GLY A 280 -8.09 12.10 18.05
C GLY A 280 -8.42 10.89 18.92
N ALA A 281 -9.27 11.06 19.95
CA ALA A 281 -9.75 9.95 20.77
C ALA A 281 -10.55 8.95 19.93
N GLY A 282 -11.41 9.46 19.04
CA GLY A 282 -12.10 8.63 18.07
C GLY A 282 -11.15 7.81 17.20
N LEU A 283 -10.09 8.43 16.68
CA LEU A 283 -9.08 7.76 15.87
C LEU A 283 -8.43 6.59 16.63
N VAL A 284 -8.02 6.81 17.89
CA VAL A 284 -7.44 5.75 18.74
C VAL A 284 -8.45 4.63 18.97
N VAL A 285 -9.70 4.97 19.33
CA VAL A 285 -10.79 3.98 19.55
C VAL A 285 -11.07 3.22 18.25
N GLY A 286 -11.12 3.90 17.12
CA GLY A 286 -11.31 3.27 15.81
C GLY A 286 -10.25 2.21 15.52
N ILE A 287 -8.98 2.56 15.68
CA ILE A 287 -7.87 1.65 15.44
C ILE A 287 -7.88 0.49 16.45
N ALA A 288 -8.06 0.78 17.75
CA ALA A 288 -7.94 -0.24 18.79
C ALA A 288 -9.15 -1.19 18.87
N VAL A 289 -10.36 -0.68 18.59
CA VAL A 289 -11.62 -1.42 18.78
C VAL A 289 -12.23 -1.87 17.46
N LEU A 290 -12.36 -0.97 16.46
CA LEU A 290 -13.07 -1.31 15.22
C LEU A 290 -12.27 -2.23 14.31
N ILE A 291 -10.94 -2.11 14.21
CA ILE A 291 -10.12 -2.97 13.34
C ILE A 291 -10.30 -4.46 13.69
N PRO A 292 -10.24 -4.90 14.96
CA PRO A 292 -10.51 -6.29 15.31
C PRO A 292 -11.90 -6.80 14.86
N PHE A 293 -12.96 -5.97 14.97
CA PHE A 293 -14.32 -6.33 14.53
C PHE A 293 -14.43 -6.41 13.01
N LEU A 294 -13.66 -5.60 12.28
CA LEU A 294 -13.72 -5.54 10.82
C LEU A 294 -12.86 -6.60 10.13
N ARG A 295 -12.11 -7.43 10.88
CA ARG A 295 -11.27 -8.52 10.32
C ARG A 295 -12.05 -9.58 9.56
N CYS A 296 -13.37 -9.73 9.85
CA CYS A 296 -14.25 -10.67 9.13
C CYS A 296 -14.62 -10.18 7.71
N PHE A 297 -14.38 -8.90 7.41
CA PHE A 297 -14.71 -8.30 6.12
C PHE A 297 -13.45 -8.05 5.30
N SER A 298 -13.56 -8.13 3.98
CA SER A 298 -12.43 -7.82 3.10
C SER A 298 -12.04 -6.35 3.20
N GLN A 299 -10.75 -6.08 3.33
CA GLN A 299 -10.22 -4.73 3.48
C GLN A 299 -10.60 -3.82 2.32
N GLU A 300 -10.65 -4.37 1.10
CA GLU A 300 -11.02 -3.65 -0.12
C GLU A 300 -12.50 -3.21 -0.14
N THR A 301 -13.35 -3.87 0.63
CA THR A 301 -14.76 -3.46 0.81
C THR A 301 -14.90 -2.43 1.92
N VAL A 302 -14.23 -2.66 3.04
CA VAL A 302 -14.31 -1.80 4.23
C VAL A 302 -13.65 -0.44 3.98
N PHE A 303 -12.46 -0.41 3.39
CA PHE A 303 -11.68 0.79 3.16
C PHE A 303 -12.45 1.92 2.46
N PRO A 304 -13.02 1.72 1.25
CA PRO A 304 -13.72 2.80 0.55
C PRO A 304 -15.01 3.22 1.24
N ILE A 305 -15.68 2.33 1.98
CA ILE A 305 -16.86 2.67 2.78
C ILE A 305 -16.47 3.62 3.91
N LEU A 306 -15.37 3.33 4.61
CA LEU A 306 -14.87 4.19 5.68
C LEU A 306 -14.36 5.54 5.16
N LEU A 307 -13.75 5.59 3.97
CA LEU A 307 -13.40 6.84 3.30
C LEU A 307 -14.65 7.69 3.04
N ALA A 308 -15.69 7.09 2.47
CA ALA A 308 -16.96 7.77 2.19
C ALA A 308 -17.64 8.23 3.49
N LEU A 309 -17.66 7.40 4.52
CA LEU A 309 -18.19 7.73 5.84
C LEU A 309 -17.43 8.89 6.48
N THR A 310 -16.10 8.91 6.39
CA THR A 310 -15.28 10.03 6.87
C THR A 310 -15.67 11.34 6.18
N GLY A 311 -15.86 11.32 4.86
CA GLY A 311 -16.33 12.48 4.11
C GLY A 311 -17.73 12.93 4.52
N LEU A 312 -18.67 12.02 4.69
CA LEU A 312 -20.03 12.31 5.17
C LEU A 312 -20.01 12.93 6.57
N LEU A 313 -19.27 12.33 7.51
CA LEU A 313 -19.16 12.84 8.88
C LEU A 313 -18.49 14.21 8.93
N SER A 314 -17.52 14.47 8.05
CA SER A 314 -16.90 15.79 7.90
C SER A 314 -17.95 16.84 7.48
N ALA A 315 -18.81 16.53 6.50
CA ALA A 315 -19.90 17.41 6.09
C ALA A 315 -20.96 17.59 7.20
N LEU A 316 -21.30 16.51 7.93
CA LEU A 316 -22.23 16.57 9.06
C LEU A 316 -21.68 17.39 10.24
N THR A 317 -20.37 17.41 10.46
CA THR A 317 -19.75 18.29 11.47
C THR A 317 -20.09 19.76 11.20
N ALA A 318 -20.11 20.19 9.93
CA ALA A 318 -20.48 21.55 9.56
C ALA A 318 -21.96 21.90 9.85
N LEU A 319 -22.82 20.90 9.95
CA LEU A 319 -24.26 21.07 10.26
C LEU A 319 -24.53 21.05 11.77
N SER A 320 -23.51 20.89 12.61
CA SER A 320 -23.68 20.89 14.06
C SER A 320 -24.27 22.21 14.56
N VAL A 321 -25.30 22.11 15.37
CA VAL A 321 -26.01 23.28 15.94
C VAL A 321 -25.44 23.68 17.31
N ASN A 322 -24.68 22.81 17.95
CA ASN A 322 -24.02 23.06 19.23
C ASN A 322 -22.70 22.29 19.34
N PHE A 323 -21.89 22.68 20.30
CA PHE A 323 -20.54 22.12 20.49
C PHE A 323 -20.55 20.63 20.86
N GLY A 324 -21.53 20.19 21.67
CA GLY A 324 -21.66 18.77 22.05
C GLY A 324 -21.94 17.87 20.85
N MET A 325 -22.79 18.30 19.92
CA MET A 325 -23.03 17.59 18.65
C MET A 325 -21.76 17.52 17.79
N ALA A 326 -21.01 18.62 17.70
CA ALA A 326 -19.74 18.64 16.97
C ALA A 326 -18.72 17.68 17.58
N LEU A 327 -18.63 17.57 18.91
CA LEU A 327 -17.77 16.62 19.62
C LEU A 327 -18.16 15.17 19.31
N ALA A 328 -19.44 14.84 19.39
CA ALA A 328 -19.95 13.49 19.12
C ALA A 328 -19.65 13.06 17.68
N ILE A 329 -20.01 13.92 16.69
CA ILE A 329 -19.73 13.62 15.28
C ILE A 329 -18.23 13.57 15.03
N GLY A 330 -17.44 14.49 15.61
CA GLY A 330 -15.99 14.53 15.48
C GLY A 330 -15.33 13.26 16.02
N THR A 331 -15.82 12.68 17.12
CA THR A 331 -15.31 11.40 17.63
C THR A 331 -15.55 10.26 16.67
N VAL A 332 -16.76 10.15 16.10
CA VAL A 332 -17.09 9.11 15.10
C VAL A 332 -16.30 9.33 13.80
N LEU A 333 -16.11 10.59 13.38
CA LEU A 333 -15.26 10.96 12.24
C LEU A 333 -13.84 10.48 12.45
N GLY A 334 -13.27 10.75 13.62
CA GLY A 334 -11.94 10.28 13.98
C GLY A 334 -11.82 8.76 13.92
N ALA A 335 -12.79 8.02 14.45
CA ALA A 335 -12.81 6.56 14.43
C ALA A 335 -12.82 6.01 12.99
N SER A 336 -13.67 6.55 12.12
CA SER A 336 -13.76 6.15 10.73
C SER A 336 -12.47 6.48 9.95
N ALA A 337 -11.93 7.69 10.15
CA ALA A 337 -10.69 8.14 9.51
C ALA A 337 -9.48 7.28 9.93
N GLY A 338 -9.35 6.97 11.22
CA GLY A 338 -8.24 6.17 11.75
C GLY A 338 -8.20 4.78 11.14
N VAL A 339 -9.34 4.09 11.09
CA VAL A 339 -9.42 2.76 10.46
C VAL A 339 -9.15 2.85 8.96
N ALA A 340 -9.72 3.84 8.27
CA ALA A 340 -9.51 4.04 6.84
C ALA A 340 -8.02 4.26 6.49
N VAL A 341 -7.31 5.07 7.28
CA VAL A 341 -5.88 5.31 7.08
C VAL A 341 -5.07 4.03 7.26
N VAL A 342 -5.27 3.29 8.35
CA VAL A 342 -4.53 2.03 8.60
C VAL A 342 -4.80 1.02 7.50
N GLN A 343 -6.06 0.83 7.10
CA GLN A 343 -6.40 -0.11 6.03
C GLN A 343 -5.86 0.33 4.68
N GLY A 344 -5.88 1.64 4.37
CA GLY A 344 -5.30 2.18 3.15
C GLY A 344 -3.80 1.93 3.06
N TYR A 345 -3.06 2.12 4.15
CA TYR A 345 -1.63 1.77 4.23
C TYR A 345 -1.39 0.29 4.02
N THR A 346 -2.18 -0.57 4.69
CA THR A 346 -2.05 -2.03 4.55
C THR A 346 -2.32 -2.47 3.12
N LEU A 347 -3.39 -1.97 2.49
CA LEU A 347 -3.69 -2.27 1.09
C LEU A 347 -2.59 -1.78 0.16
N LEU A 348 -2.07 -0.55 0.39
CA LEU A 348 -0.97 -0.03 -0.41
C LEU A 348 0.29 -0.90 -0.30
N GLN A 349 0.61 -1.41 0.90
CA GLN A 349 1.72 -2.35 1.11
C GLN A 349 1.47 -3.69 0.43
N THR A 350 0.25 -4.23 0.52
CA THR A 350 -0.11 -5.53 -0.06
C THR A 350 -0.06 -5.52 -1.59
N TYR A 351 -0.48 -4.42 -2.21
CA TYR A 351 -0.55 -4.31 -3.68
C TYR A 351 0.68 -3.67 -4.33
N THR A 352 1.73 -3.39 -3.54
CA THR A 352 2.97 -2.81 -4.07
C THR A 352 4.11 -3.81 -3.90
N GLU A 353 4.79 -4.16 -4.98
CA GLU A 353 5.96 -5.03 -4.99
C GLU A 353 7.15 -4.39 -4.28
N ASP A 354 8.04 -5.21 -3.70
CA ASP A 354 9.22 -4.74 -2.95
C ASP A 354 10.09 -3.79 -3.78
N ALA A 355 10.31 -4.09 -5.06
CA ALA A 355 11.11 -3.28 -5.97
C ALA A 355 10.54 -1.87 -6.25
N THR A 356 9.21 -1.69 -6.17
CA THR A 356 8.52 -0.43 -6.48
C THR A 356 7.95 0.25 -5.25
N ARG A 357 7.99 -0.41 -4.08
CA ARG A 357 7.38 0.06 -2.82
C ARG A 357 7.88 1.43 -2.40
N ALA A 358 9.18 1.66 -2.41
CA ALA A 358 9.76 2.94 -2.00
C ALA A 358 9.26 4.11 -2.87
N ARG A 359 9.20 3.93 -4.21
CA ARG A 359 8.71 4.94 -5.16
C ARG A 359 7.21 5.22 -4.99
N THR A 360 6.41 4.18 -4.82
CA THR A 360 4.95 4.30 -4.59
C THR A 360 4.65 5.07 -3.30
N PHE A 361 5.32 4.74 -2.20
CA PHE A 361 5.15 5.45 -0.93
C PHE A 361 5.67 6.89 -0.99
N SER A 362 6.79 7.15 -1.65
CA SER A 362 7.29 8.51 -1.86
C SER A 362 6.24 9.38 -2.55
N LEU A 363 5.68 8.90 -3.67
CA LEU A 363 4.63 9.63 -4.38
C LEU A 363 3.34 9.77 -3.56
N PHE A 364 2.93 8.73 -2.85
CA PHE A 364 1.80 8.78 -1.92
C PHE A 364 1.97 9.88 -0.87
N TYR A 365 3.15 10.00 -0.24
CA TYR A 365 3.43 11.06 0.73
C TYR A 365 3.40 12.45 0.11
N VAL A 366 3.96 12.62 -1.09
CA VAL A 366 3.92 13.90 -1.82
C VAL A 366 2.47 14.29 -2.11
N LEU A 367 1.66 13.39 -2.67
CA LEU A 367 0.27 13.67 -3.03
C LEU A 367 -0.60 13.99 -1.80
N THR A 368 -0.45 13.23 -0.72
CA THR A 368 -1.19 13.50 0.53
C THR A 368 -0.79 14.82 1.17
N ARG A 369 0.51 15.17 1.17
CA ARG A 369 1.00 16.47 1.65
C ARG A 369 0.50 17.62 0.79
N MET A 370 0.53 17.49 -0.54
CA MET A 370 0.02 18.51 -1.46
C MET A 370 -1.48 18.73 -1.27
N SER A 371 -2.24 17.64 -1.07
CA SER A 371 -3.68 17.70 -0.79
C SER A 371 -3.97 18.42 0.52
N LEU A 372 -3.25 18.06 1.57
CA LEU A 372 -3.36 18.71 2.88
C LEU A 372 -2.98 20.20 2.80
N PHE A 373 -1.89 20.51 2.09
CA PHE A 373 -1.46 21.89 1.81
C PHE A 373 -2.56 22.71 1.12
N ALA A 374 -3.12 22.17 0.04
CA ALA A 374 -4.19 22.85 -0.69
C ALA A 374 -5.40 23.11 0.23
N ALA A 375 -5.82 22.13 1.02
CA ALA A 375 -6.96 22.23 1.91
C ALA A 375 -6.73 23.23 3.06
N LEU A 376 -5.59 23.12 3.74
CA LEU A 376 -5.24 23.99 4.86
C LEU A 376 -5.01 25.44 4.42
N GLY A 377 -4.35 25.65 3.27
CA GLY A 377 -4.08 26.96 2.75
C GLY A 377 -5.29 27.62 2.08
N ILE A 378 -5.90 26.93 1.10
CA ILE A 378 -6.97 27.50 0.27
C ILE A 378 -8.31 27.53 1.01
N GLY A 379 -8.61 26.53 1.85
CA GLY A 379 -9.89 26.41 2.55
C GLY A 379 -10.32 27.68 3.29
N PRO A 380 -9.50 28.26 4.17
CA PRO A 380 -9.82 29.48 4.89
C PRO A 380 -10.06 30.70 3.98
N PHE A 381 -9.26 30.85 2.89
CA PHE A 381 -9.47 31.93 1.93
C PHE A 381 -10.79 31.79 1.17
N VAL A 382 -11.15 30.57 0.74
CA VAL A 382 -12.45 30.30 0.10
C VAL A 382 -13.60 30.61 1.06
N ALA A 383 -13.52 30.17 2.30
CA ALA A 383 -14.53 30.45 3.31
C ALA A 383 -14.66 31.96 3.60
N GLY A 384 -13.53 32.68 3.64
CA GLY A 384 -13.49 34.13 3.82
C GLY A 384 -14.09 34.90 2.63
N ALA A 385 -13.79 34.45 1.41
CA ALA A 385 -14.36 35.08 0.18
C ALA A 385 -15.87 34.84 0.04
N ILE A 386 -16.40 33.69 0.49
CA ILE A 386 -17.86 33.42 0.53
C ILE A 386 -18.56 34.31 1.59
N GLY A 387 -17.88 34.55 2.72
CA GLY A 387 -18.41 35.35 3.81
C GLY A 387 -19.65 34.75 4.46
N ARG A 388 -20.75 35.55 4.59
CA ARG A 388 -22.04 35.09 5.11
C ARG A 388 -23.11 35.24 4.04
N LEU A 389 -23.72 34.11 3.67
CA LEU A 389 -24.88 34.10 2.78
C LEU A 389 -26.16 34.21 3.60
N VAL A 390 -26.97 35.21 3.28
CA VAL A 390 -28.28 35.40 3.89
C VAL A 390 -29.35 34.96 2.87
N VAL A 391 -30.04 33.87 3.20
CA VAL A 391 -31.11 33.33 2.35
C VAL A 391 -32.46 33.68 3.00
N GLY A 392 -33.26 34.50 2.31
CA GLY A 392 -34.64 34.79 2.73
C GLY A 392 -35.52 33.57 2.51
N THR A 393 -36.25 33.15 3.53
CA THR A 393 -37.24 32.07 3.46
C THR A 393 -38.62 32.62 3.85
N THR A 394 -39.70 31.92 3.53
CA THR A 394 -41.09 32.29 3.91
C THR A 394 -41.30 32.36 5.44
N GLY A 395 -40.34 31.87 6.25
CA GLY A 395 -40.40 31.90 7.72
C GLY A 395 -39.30 32.76 8.38
N GLY A 396 -38.48 33.49 7.62
CA GLY A 396 -37.36 34.29 8.15
C GLY A 396 -36.10 34.24 7.29
N THR A 397 -35.01 34.80 7.80
CA THR A 397 -33.70 34.76 7.15
C THR A 397 -32.82 33.65 7.76
N ILE A 398 -32.28 32.76 6.92
CA ILE A 398 -31.29 31.78 7.32
C ILE A 398 -29.92 32.32 6.92
N THR A 399 -29.01 32.47 7.89
CA THR A 399 -27.63 32.90 7.64
C THR A 399 -26.71 31.68 7.66
N ILE A 400 -26.07 31.41 6.53
CA ILE A 400 -25.09 30.33 6.41
C ILE A 400 -23.70 30.94 6.26
N SER A 401 -22.76 30.57 7.13
CA SER A 401 -21.38 31.03 7.06
C SER A 401 -20.62 30.39 5.92
N GLY A 402 -19.66 31.09 5.33
CA GLY A 402 -18.71 30.54 4.36
C GLY A 402 -17.89 29.38 4.92
N VAL A 403 -17.66 29.37 6.25
CA VAL A 403 -16.99 28.26 6.97
C VAL A 403 -17.80 26.96 6.82
N ARG A 404 -19.11 27.01 7.12
CA ARG A 404 -19.99 25.84 6.98
C ARG A 404 -20.06 25.33 5.54
N ILE A 405 -20.17 26.25 4.58
CA ILE A 405 -20.23 25.91 3.15
C ILE A 405 -18.93 25.19 2.73
N THR A 406 -17.78 25.75 3.10
CA THR A 406 -16.48 25.17 2.73
C THR A 406 -16.23 23.83 3.40
N LEU A 407 -16.64 23.66 4.67
CA LEU A 407 -16.60 22.37 5.37
C LEU A 407 -17.48 21.32 4.68
N ILE A 408 -18.70 21.67 4.27
CA ILE A 408 -19.62 20.77 3.54
C ILE A 408 -18.99 20.37 2.20
N VAL A 409 -18.47 21.34 1.44
CA VAL A 409 -17.82 21.05 0.14
C VAL A 409 -16.61 20.14 0.32
N GLY A 410 -15.75 20.41 1.31
CA GLY A 410 -14.61 19.55 1.63
C GLY A 410 -15.04 18.12 2.01
N GLY A 411 -16.09 17.99 2.83
CA GLY A 411 -16.69 16.71 3.19
C GLY A 411 -17.29 15.97 1.98
N LEU A 412 -17.97 16.69 1.08
CA LEU A 412 -18.52 16.10 -0.15
C LEU A 412 -17.44 15.66 -1.14
N ILE A 413 -16.33 16.39 -1.24
CA ILE A 413 -15.16 15.96 -2.04
C ILE A 413 -14.60 14.66 -1.46
N ALA A 414 -14.43 14.56 -0.15
CA ALA A 414 -13.95 13.35 0.51
C ALA A 414 -14.94 12.17 0.34
N LEU A 415 -16.25 12.43 0.48
CA LEU A 415 -17.30 11.43 0.23
C LEU A 415 -17.24 10.90 -1.21
N TRP A 416 -17.21 11.82 -2.17
CA TRP A 416 -17.13 11.47 -3.59
C TRP A 416 -15.86 10.66 -3.90
N SER A 417 -14.71 11.04 -3.33
CA SER A 417 -13.45 10.31 -3.48
C SER A 417 -13.55 8.89 -2.94
N GLY A 418 -14.19 8.70 -1.77
CA GLY A 418 -14.45 7.38 -1.20
C GLY A 418 -15.38 6.51 -2.05
N LEU A 419 -16.49 7.09 -2.55
CA LEU A 419 -17.42 6.40 -3.44
C LEU A 419 -16.76 6.03 -4.78
N ARG A 420 -15.95 6.93 -5.35
CA ARG A 420 -15.19 6.66 -6.56
C ARG A 420 -14.12 5.58 -6.34
N ALA A 421 -13.45 5.59 -5.20
CA ALA A 421 -12.51 4.53 -4.83
C ALA A 421 -13.22 3.16 -4.77
N ARG A 422 -14.45 3.11 -4.19
CA ARG A 422 -15.27 1.89 -4.14
C ARG A 422 -15.57 1.34 -5.53
N THR A 423 -16.05 2.18 -6.44
CA THR A 423 -16.36 1.75 -7.83
C THR A 423 -15.09 1.33 -8.56
N ALA A 424 -14.00 2.07 -8.43
CA ALA A 424 -12.73 1.76 -9.08
C ALA A 424 -12.09 0.48 -8.54
N ILE A 425 -12.13 0.24 -7.22
CA ILE A 425 -11.68 -1.02 -6.61
C ILE A 425 -12.56 -2.18 -7.06
N ALA A 426 -13.89 -2.00 -7.09
CA ALA A 426 -14.83 -3.01 -7.57
C ALA A 426 -14.62 -3.32 -9.07
N THR A 427 -14.33 -2.30 -9.89
CA THR A 427 -14.02 -2.49 -11.32
C THR A 427 -12.66 -3.16 -11.51
N ALA A 428 -11.65 -2.75 -10.73
CA ALA A 428 -10.33 -3.38 -10.74
C ALA A 428 -10.41 -4.85 -10.27
N ARG A 429 -11.27 -5.16 -9.30
CA ARG A 429 -11.58 -6.54 -8.89
C ARG A 429 -12.29 -7.32 -10.00
N ARG A 430 -13.32 -6.76 -10.61
CA ARG A 430 -13.97 -7.40 -11.76
C ARG A 430 -13.03 -7.57 -12.96
N GLY A 431 -12.03 -6.70 -13.08
CA GLY A 431 -10.92 -6.84 -14.02
C GLY A 431 -9.85 -7.82 -13.54
N ALA A 432 -9.71 -8.04 -12.23
CA ALA A 432 -8.84 -9.04 -11.60
C ALA A 432 -9.56 -10.40 -11.40
N ASP A 433 -10.88 -10.40 -11.40
CA ASP A 433 -11.73 -11.60 -11.60
C ASP A 433 -11.64 -12.13 -13.05
N ARG A 434 -11.05 -11.35 -13.97
CA ARG A 434 -10.40 -11.90 -15.16
C ARG A 434 -9.03 -12.42 -14.71
N PRO A 435 -8.66 -13.65 -15.16
CA PRO A 435 -7.41 -14.29 -14.76
C PRO A 435 -6.22 -13.33 -14.79
N ILE A 436 -5.36 -13.43 -13.79
CA ILE A 436 -4.21 -12.55 -13.57
C ILE A 436 -3.56 -12.19 -14.90
N GLY A 437 -3.64 -10.91 -15.28
CA GLY A 437 -2.75 -10.37 -16.31
C GLY A 437 -3.29 -10.14 -17.73
N MET A 438 -4.58 -10.12 -18.00
CA MET A 438 -5.13 -10.12 -19.36
C MET A 438 -5.66 -8.77 -19.90
N ASN A 439 -5.16 -7.63 -19.43
CA ASN A 439 -5.45 -6.34 -20.06
C ASN A 439 -4.49 -6.11 -21.23
N GLY A 440 -4.93 -6.39 -22.46
CA GLY A 440 -4.26 -5.92 -23.68
C GLY A 440 -3.64 -6.96 -24.61
N VAL A 441 -3.91 -8.25 -24.43
CA VAL A 441 -3.47 -9.30 -25.37
C VAL A 441 -4.67 -10.17 -25.69
N GLY A 442 -5.05 -10.31 -26.95
CA GLY A 442 -6.08 -11.13 -27.56
C GLY A 442 -7.29 -11.58 -26.73
N ASP A 443 -8.43 -11.78 -27.34
CA ASP A 443 -9.59 -12.39 -26.67
C ASP A 443 -9.54 -13.91 -26.83
N LYS A 444 -9.77 -14.64 -25.71
CA LYS A 444 -9.99 -16.09 -25.79
C LYS A 444 -11.26 -16.35 -26.63
N PRO A 445 -11.24 -17.31 -27.57
CA PRO A 445 -12.45 -17.71 -28.27
C PRO A 445 -13.57 -18.14 -27.31
N ALA A 446 -14.76 -17.60 -27.49
CA ALA A 446 -15.89 -17.72 -26.56
C ALA A 446 -16.51 -19.12 -26.46
N ASN A 447 -16.18 -20.04 -27.36
CA ASN A 447 -16.96 -21.28 -27.59
C ASN A 447 -16.32 -22.54 -27.01
N GLY A 448 -15.07 -22.49 -26.46
CA GLY A 448 -14.37 -23.68 -25.99
C GLY A 448 -13.98 -23.57 -24.49
N LEU A 449 -13.67 -24.72 -23.87
CA LEU A 449 -13.27 -24.86 -22.48
C LEU A 449 -11.82 -25.33 -22.40
N VAL A 450 -10.99 -24.69 -21.51
CA VAL A 450 -9.63 -25.13 -21.21
C VAL A 450 -9.53 -25.58 -19.75
N ILE A 451 -9.14 -26.84 -19.58
CA ILE A 451 -8.89 -27.44 -18.26
C ILE A 451 -7.40 -27.76 -18.18
N SER A 452 -6.66 -27.21 -17.22
CA SER A 452 -5.28 -27.61 -16.95
C SER A 452 -5.20 -28.50 -15.72
N PHE A 453 -4.34 -29.49 -15.75
CA PHE A 453 -3.98 -30.31 -14.60
C PHE A 453 -2.60 -29.91 -14.13
N GLU A 454 -2.50 -29.53 -12.87
CA GLU A 454 -1.29 -29.03 -12.25
C GLU A 454 -0.91 -29.88 -11.02
N GLY A 455 0.33 -29.76 -10.58
CA GLY A 455 0.86 -30.44 -9.40
C GLY A 455 2.27 -30.99 -9.64
N VAL A 456 2.89 -31.46 -8.56
CA VAL A 456 4.25 -32.03 -8.58
C VAL A 456 4.34 -33.31 -9.41
N GLU A 457 5.55 -33.76 -9.70
CA GLU A 457 5.80 -35.04 -10.35
C GLU A 457 5.20 -36.18 -9.54
N GLY A 458 4.64 -37.20 -10.22
CA GLY A 458 4.02 -38.35 -9.57
C GLY A 458 2.66 -38.11 -8.91
N ALA A 459 2.07 -36.89 -9.03
CA ALA A 459 0.75 -36.58 -8.46
C ALA A 459 -0.43 -37.31 -9.13
N GLY A 460 -0.24 -37.96 -10.29
CA GLY A 460 -1.27 -38.72 -10.97
C GLY A 460 -2.01 -37.94 -12.07
N LYS A 461 -1.48 -36.82 -12.54
CA LYS A 461 -2.08 -35.96 -13.56
C LYS A 461 -2.53 -36.72 -14.80
N SER A 462 -1.63 -37.44 -15.45
CA SER A 462 -1.95 -38.18 -16.71
C SER A 462 -3.04 -39.22 -16.52
N THR A 463 -3.14 -39.89 -15.36
CA THR A 463 -4.22 -40.82 -15.04
C THR A 463 -5.57 -40.11 -14.99
N GLN A 464 -5.63 -38.95 -14.31
CA GLN A 464 -6.87 -38.20 -14.19
C GLN A 464 -7.29 -37.52 -15.50
N ILE A 465 -6.34 -37.09 -16.30
CA ILE A 465 -6.56 -36.53 -17.64
C ILE A 465 -7.23 -37.60 -18.55
N ASN A 466 -6.69 -38.80 -18.56
CA ASN A 466 -7.25 -39.90 -19.40
C ASN A 466 -8.66 -40.28 -18.95
N LEU A 467 -8.89 -40.44 -17.64
CA LEU A 467 -10.22 -40.76 -17.10
C LEU A 467 -11.25 -39.68 -17.45
N LEU A 468 -10.87 -38.42 -17.27
CA LEU A 468 -11.76 -37.29 -17.58
C LEU A 468 -12.03 -37.19 -19.08
N ALA A 469 -11.01 -37.37 -19.92
CA ALA A 469 -11.17 -37.29 -21.38
C ALA A 469 -12.05 -38.41 -21.91
N GLU A 470 -11.91 -39.66 -21.42
CA GLU A 470 -12.76 -40.79 -21.78
C GLU A 470 -14.22 -40.54 -21.40
N GLN A 471 -14.44 -40.04 -20.18
CA GLN A 471 -15.79 -39.75 -19.71
C GLN A 471 -16.45 -38.64 -20.52
N LEU A 472 -15.78 -37.51 -20.75
CA LEU A 472 -16.33 -36.38 -21.51
C LEU A 472 -16.64 -36.79 -22.97
N ARG A 473 -15.80 -37.64 -23.60
CA ARG A 473 -16.08 -38.19 -24.91
C ARG A 473 -17.30 -39.08 -24.90
N ALA A 474 -17.50 -39.91 -23.85
CA ALA A 474 -18.69 -40.74 -23.69
C ALA A 474 -19.96 -39.90 -23.49
N GLU A 475 -19.83 -38.70 -22.92
CA GLU A 475 -20.91 -37.71 -22.73
C GLU A 475 -21.17 -36.89 -24.01
N GLY A 476 -20.37 -37.10 -25.09
CA GLY A 476 -20.58 -36.45 -26.40
C GLY A 476 -19.78 -35.18 -26.64
N HIS A 477 -18.84 -34.85 -25.76
CA HIS A 477 -17.95 -33.70 -25.96
C HIS A 477 -16.79 -34.02 -26.91
N ASP A 478 -16.42 -33.07 -27.76
CA ASP A 478 -15.19 -33.16 -28.57
C ASP A 478 -13.99 -32.73 -27.72
N VAL A 479 -13.15 -33.70 -27.34
CA VAL A 479 -12.06 -33.47 -26.34
C VAL A 479 -10.71 -33.63 -26.99
N VAL A 480 -9.87 -32.58 -26.85
CA VAL A 480 -8.46 -32.57 -27.21
C VAL A 480 -7.61 -32.70 -25.92
N VAL A 481 -6.77 -33.71 -25.86
CA VAL A 481 -5.80 -33.91 -24.77
C VAL A 481 -4.42 -33.46 -25.26
N THR A 482 -3.75 -32.62 -24.46
CA THR A 482 -2.43 -32.08 -24.79
C THR A 482 -1.57 -31.92 -23.56
N ARG A 483 -0.35 -31.39 -23.72
CA ARG A 483 0.62 -31.19 -22.62
C ARG A 483 1.56 -30.03 -22.86
N GLU A 484 2.12 -29.49 -21.78
CA GLU A 484 3.19 -28.48 -21.82
C GLU A 484 4.44 -28.88 -21.01
N PRO A 485 5.65 -28.46 -21.45
CA PRO A 485 5.94 -27.94 -22.79
C PRO A 485 5.73 -29.02 -23.84
N GLY A 486 5.22 -28.67 -25.03
CA GLY A 486 4.91 -29.62 -26.11
C GLY A 486 3.57 -29.34 -26.77
N GLY A 487 3.00 -30.35 -27.41
CA GLY A 487 1.64 -30.28 -28.01
C GLY A 487 1.60 -29.70 -29.45
N ALA A 488 2.67 -29.13 -29.96
CA ALA A 488 2.82 -28.62 -31.32
C ALA A 488 4.23 -28.95 -31.85
N PRO A 489 4.45 -28.97 -33.18
CA PRO A 489 5.72 -29.45 -33.74
C PRO A 489 6.96 -28.74 -33.24
N MET A 490 6.95 -27.41 -33.13
CA MET A 490 8.08 -26.66 -32.62
C MET A 490 8.16 -26.76 -31.08
N ALA A 491 7.02 -26.72 -30.40
CA ALA A 491 6.93 -26.92 -28.96
C ALA A 491 7.54 -28.25 -28.51
N GLU A 492 7.35 -29.35 -29.27
CA GLU A 492 7.98 -30.64 -28.97
C GLU A 492 9.51 -30.63 -29.14
N ARG A 493 10.05 -29.88 -30.10
CA ARG A 493 11.51 -29.69 -30.22
C ARG A 493 12.07 -28.92 -29.04
N ILE A 494 11.37 -27.89 -28.61
CA ILE A 494 11.76 -27.11 -27.42
C ILE A 494 11.68 -27.97 -26.16
N ARG A 495 10.63 -28.80 -26.04
CA ARG A 495 10.49 -29.78 -24.95
C ARG A 495 11.73 -30.69 -24.85
N GLN A 496 12.16 -31.27 -25.98
CA GLN A 496 13.35 -32.13 -26.03
C GLN A 496 14.57 -31.36 -25.48
N LEU A 497 14.76 -30.09 -25.90
CA LEU A 497 15.88 -29.27 -25.45
C LEU A 497 15.80 -28.94 -23.94
N VAL A 498 14.62 -28.60 -23.44
CA VAL A 498 14.43 -28.17 -22.04
C VAL A 498 14.56 -29.34 -21.06
N LEU A 499 14.11 -30.52 -21.43
CA LEU A 499 14.08 -31.71 -20.56
C LEU A 499 15.33 -32.60 -20.72
N ASP A 500 16.20 -32.35 -21.71
CA ASP A 500 17.42 -33.14 -21.95
C ASP A 500 18.40 -32.99 -20.76
N PRO A 501 18.79 -34.07 -20.09
CA PRO A 501 19.82 -34.04 -19.07
C PRO A 501 21.16 -33.44 -19.54
N ALA A 502 21.46 -33.55 -20.84
CA ALA A 502 22.68 -32.99 -21.41
C ALA A 502 22.71 -31.43 -21.38
N THR A 503 21.57 -30.78 -21.18
CA THR A 503 21.46 -29.32 -21.04
C THR A 503 21.61 -28.84 -19.59
N THR A 504 22.15 -29.66 -18.71
CA THR A 504 22.53 -29.29 -17.33
C THR A 504 23.41 -28.04 -17.38
N GLY A 505 23.01 -26.98 -16.62
CA GLY A 505 23.66 -25.65 -16.70
C GLY A 505 22.95 -24.63 -17.54
N MET A 506 21.80 -24.95 -18.14
CA MET A 506 20.93 -23.98 -18.77
C MET A 506 20.57 -22.86 -17.77
N GLY A 507 20.76 -21.59 -18.17
CA GLY A 507 20.39 -20.46 -17.34
C GLY A 507 18.89 -20.40 -17.05
N THR A 508 18.49 -20.01 -15.84
CA THR A 508 17.10 -19.99 -15.41
C THR A 508 16.19 -19.13 -16.29
N ARG A 509 16.70 -17.98 -16.78
CA ARG A 509 15.97 -17.11 -17.73
C ARG A 509 15.84 -17.79 -19.10
N THR A 510 16.86 -18.48 -19.57
CA THR A 510 16.82 -19.24 -20.85
C THR A 510 15.75 -20.34 -20.79
N GLU A 511 15.69 -21.06 -19.67
CA GLU A 511 14.65 -22.09 -19.40
C GLU A 511 13.23 -21.47 -19.49
N ALA A 512 13.00 -20.33 -18.80
CA ALA A 512 11.71 -19.66 -18.78
C ALA A 512 11.29 -19.16 -20.18
N LEU A 513 12.22 -18.58 -20.95
CA LEU A 513 11.98 -18.11 -22.30
C LEU A 513 11.69 -19.24 -23.28
N LEU A 514 12.40 -20.36 -23.19
CA LEU A 514 12.14 -21.53 -24.03
C LEU A 514 10.76 -22.14 -23.75
N ILE A 515 10.37 -22.24 -22.48
CA ILE A 515 9.04 -22.75 -22.10
C ILE A 515 7.95 -21.81 -22.61
N ALA A 516 8.15 -20.49 -22.52
CA ALA A 516 7.20 -19.51 -23.05
C ALA A 516 7.11 -19.58 -24.58
N ALA A 517 8.23 -19.78 -25.30
CA ALA A 517 8.25 -19.97 -26.74
C ALA A 517 7.50 -21.26 -27.17
N ALA A 518 7.70 -22.37 -26.42
CA ALA A 518 6.94 -23.59 -26.66
C ALA A 518 5.43 -23.39 -26.44
N ARG A 519 5.06 -22.63 -25.43
CA ARG A 519 3.66 -22.28 -25.16
C ARG A 519 3.03 -21.44 -26.26
N ALA A 520 3.76 -20.46 -26.78
CA ALA A 520 3.28 -19.63 -27.88
C ALA A 520 2.93 -20.49 -29.12
N ASP A 521 3.83 -21.40 -29.54
CA ASP A 521 3.58 -22.33 -30.64
C ASP A 521 2.41 -23.25 -30.38
N HIS A 522 2.27 -23.76 -29.15
CA HIS A 522 1.20 -24.64 -28.71
C HIS A 522 -0.17 -23.93 -28.71
N VAL A 523 -0.23 -22.71 -28.21
CA VAL A 523 -1.46 -21.91 -28.19
C VAL A 523 -1.91 -21.58 -29.60
N GLU A 524 -1.00 -21.13 -30.46
CA GLU A 524 -1.30 -20.71 -31.82
C GLU A 524 -1.76 -21.88 -32.72
N HIS A 525 -1.08 -23.03 -32.62
CA HIS A 525 -1.29 -24.14 -33.58
C HIS A 525 -2.24 -25.21 -33.08
N LEU A 526 -2.51 -25.31 -31.78
CA LEU A 526 -3.42 -26.36 -31.26
C LEU A 526 -4.56 -25.81 -30.41
N ILE A 527 -4.25 -24.98 -29.37
CA ILE A 527 -5.27 -24.64 -28.40
C ILE A 527 -6.29 -23.67 -28.98
N LYS A 528 -5.90 -22.57 -29.59
CA LYS A 528 -6.81 -21.58 -30.18
C LYS A 528 -7.70 -22.20 -31.27
N PRO A 529 -7.16 -22.93 -32.25
CA PRO A 529 -8.02 -23.59 -33.26
C PRO A 529 -9.01 -24.59 -32.66
N SER A 530 -8.62 -25.28 -31.59
CA SER A 530 -9.51 -26.21 -30.89
C SER A 530 -10.65 -25.48 -30.18
N LEU A 531 -10.36 -24.34 -29.53
CA LEU A 531 -11.38 -23.52 -28.87
C LEU A 531 -12.32 -22.85 -29.86
N GLU A 532 -11.81 -22.39 -31.00
CA GLU A 532 -12.64 -21.86 -32.11
C GLU A 532 -13.60 -22.89 -32.64
N ALA A 533 -13.19 -24.17 -32.65
CA ALA A 533 -14.03 -25.29 -33.02
C ALA A 533 -14.98 -25.74 -31.89
N GLY A 534 -15.03 -25.07 -30.74
CA GLY A 534 -15.90 -25.37 -29.61
C GLY A 534 -15.50 -26.61 -28.80
N LYS A 535 -14.24 -27.06 -28.90
CA LYS A 535 -13.76 -28.25 -28.21
C LYS A 535 -13.39 -27.99 -26.76
N VAL A 536 -13.38 -29.07 -25.94
CA VAL A 536 -12.80 -29.07 -24.61
C VAL A 536 -11.31 -29.44 -24.72
N VAL A 537 -10.44 -28.56 -24.30
CA VAL A 537 -8.99 -28.79 -24.27
C VAL A 537 -8.55 -29.14 -22.84
N ILE A 538 -7.96 -30.33 -22.67
CA ILE A 538 -7.40 -30.78 -21.40
C ILE A 538 -5.88 -30.80 -21.55
N SER A 539 -5.17 -29.97 -20.77
CA SER A 539 -3.71 -29.89 -20.82
C SER A 539 -3.05 -30.45 -19.54
N ASP A 540 -2.06 -31.34 -19.74
CA ASP A 540 -1.12 -31.69 -18.66
C ASP A 540 -0.11 -30.54 -18.53
N ARG A 541 -0.32 -29.68 -17.55
CA ARG A 541 0.35 -28.40 -17.30
C ARG A 541 -0.03 -27.27 -18.27
N PHE A 542 0.04 -26.06 -17.76
CA PHE A 542 -0.08 -24.82 -18.53
C PHE A 542 0.71 -23.70 -17.83
N ILE A 543 0.28 -22.43 -17.95
CA ILE A 543 0.98 -21.27 -17.42
C ILE A 543 1.30 -21.38 -15.92
N ASP A 544 0.40 -21.98 -15.13
CA ASP A 544 0.55 -22.09 -13.68
C ASP A 544 1.75 -22.95 -13.29
N SER A 545 2.12 -23.95 -14.12
CA SER A 545 3.39 -24.66 -13.98
C SER A 545 4.60 -23.75 -14.15
N SER A 546 4.60 -22.82 -15.11
CA SER A 546 5.72 -21.88 -15.27
C SER A 546 5.84 -20.94 -14.07
N LEU A 547 4.71 -20.46 -13.54
CA LEU A 547 4.72 -19.62 -12.34
C LEU A 547 5.28 -20.37 -11.13
N ALA A 548 4.92 -21.65 -10.96
CA ALA A 548 5.41 -22.48 -9.87
C ALA A 548 6.88 -22.90 -10.04
N TYR A 549 7.28 -23.38 -11.24
CA TYR A 549 8.62 -23.93 -11.49
C TYR A 549 9.67 -22.82 -11.68
N GLN A 550 9.43 -21.89 -12.62
CA GLN A 550 10.38 -20.82 -12.90
C GLN A 550 10.25 -19.67 -11.91
N GLY A 551 9.01 -19.31 -11.51
CA GLY A 551 8.76 -18.23 -10.57
C GLY A 551 9.23 -18.57 -9.15
N TYR A 552 8.68 -19.62 -8.55
CA TYR A 552 9.05 -20.05 -7.18
C TYR A 552 10.26 -20.97 -7.16
N GLY A 553 10.28 -22.02 -7.98
CA GLY A 553 11.32 -23.03 -7.98
C GLY A 553 12.70 -22.48 -8.33
N ARG A 554 12.81 -21.75 -9.44
CA ARG A 554 14.05 -21.08 -9.90
C ARG A 554 14.28 -19.70 -9.27
N GLY A 555 13.29 -19.14 -8.56
CA GLY A 555 13.42 -17.85 -7.90
C GLY A 555 13.44 -16.64 -8.83
N LEU A 556 12.91 -16.75 -10.07
CA LEU A 556 12.82 -15.62 -10.98
C LEU A 556 11.75 -14.59 -10.58
N GLY A 557 10.82 -14.98 -9.67
CA GLY A 557 9.67 -14.17 -9.32
C GLY A 557 8.46 -14.40 -10.23
N VAL A 558 7.27 -14.45 -9.61
CA VAL A 558 6.01 -14.69 -10.35
C VAL A 558 5.70 -13.58 -11.36
N PRO A 559 5.90 -12.28 -11.05
CA PRO A 559 5.61 -11.19 -11.98
C PRO A 559 6.42 -11.27 -13.28
N ASP A 560 7.72 -11.51 -13.21
CA ASP A 560 8.60 -11.57 -14.39
C ASP A 560 8.24 -12.75 -15.28
N VAL A 561 7.99 -13.93 -14.68
CA VAL A 561 7.60 -15.13 -15.41
C VAL A 561 6.21 -14.96 -16.02
N LEU A 562 5.28 -14.32 -15.32
CA LEU A 562 3.95 -14.02 -15.82
C LEU A 562 4.01 -13.06 -17.03
N GLU A 563 4.82 -12.01 -16.97
CA GLU A 563 4.95 -11.04 -18.07
C GLU A 563 5.42 -11.69 -19.36
N VAL A 564 6.45 -12.54 -19.29
CA VAL A 564 6.95 -13.29 -20.44
C VAL A 564 5.85 -14.22 -21.01
N ASN A 565 5.11 -14.89 -20.14
CA ASN A 565 4.08 -15.83 -20.54
C ASN A 565 2.78 -15.16 -21.03
N ARG A 566 2.48 -13.93 -20.61
CA ARG A 566 1.31 -13.17 -21.10
C ARG A 566 1.29 -13.05 -22.62
N TRP A 567 2.42 -12.74 -23.20
CA TRP A 567 2.55 -12.67 -24.66
C TRP A 567 2.42 -14.04 -25.31
N ALA A 568 2.98 -15.09 -24.69
CA ALA A 568 2.94 -16.44 -25.19
C ALA A 568 1.52 -17.07 -25.18
N VAL A 569 0.71 -16.76 -24.18
CA VAL A 569 -0.68 -17.30 -24.08
C VAL A 569 -1.68 -16.58 -24.99
N ASP A 570 -1.37 -15.38 -25.46
CA ASP A 570 -2.18 -14.58 -26.37
C ASP A 570 -3.68 -14.61 -26.04
N GLY A 571 -4.01 -14.29 -24.79
CA GLY A 571 -5.38 -14.25 -24.29
C GLY A 571 -5.95 -15.59 -23.79
N VAL A 572 -5.32 -16.72 -24.06
CA VAL A 572 -5.80 -18.03 -23.61
C VAL A 572 -5.35 -18.33 -22.19
N MET A 573 -6.31 -18.52 -21.29
CA MET A 573 -6.06 -19.00 -19.93
C MET A 573 -6.96 -20.19 -19.62
N PRO A 574 -6.54 -21.11 -18.73
CA PRO A 574 -7.43 -22.17 -18.27
C PRO A 574 -8.68 -21.60 -17.59
N ASP A 575 -9.83 -22.13 -17.89
CA ASP A 575 -11.07 -21.84 -17.18
C ASP A 575 -11.06 -22.49 -15.81
N VAL A 576 -10.47 -23.69 -15.73
CA VAL A 576 -10.31 -24.46 -14.50
C VAL A 576 -8.91 -25.04 -14.43
N VAL A 577 -8.29 -24.93 -13.27
CA VAL A 577 -7.00 -25.52 -12.91
C VAL A 577 -7.23 -26.60 -11.86
N VAL A 578 -7.04 -27.84 -12.22
CA VAL A 578 -7.12 -28.96 -11.28
C VAL A 578 -5.73 -29.18 -10.66
N LEU A 579 -5.55 -28.70 -9.44
CA LEU A 579 -4.31 -28.89 -8.70
C LEU A 579 -4.36 -30.19 -7.88
N LEU A 580 -3.59 -31.18 -8.31
CA LEU A 580 -3.39 -32.41 -7.55
C LEU A 580 -2.34 -32.19 -6.48
N ASN A 581 -2.80 -31.97 -5.27
CA ASN A 581 -1.93 -31.68 -4.11
C ASN A 581 -1.36 -32.96 -3.52
N LEU A 582 -0.04 -33.14 -3.62
CA LEU A 582 0.72 -34.27 -3.12
C LEU A 582 2.02 -33.78 -2.46
N ASP A 583 2.47 -34.48 -1.41
CA ASP A 583 3.80 -34.23 -0.84
C ASP A 583 4.89 -34.54 -1.90
N PRO A 584 5.82 -33.58 -2.17
CA PRO A 584 6.85 -33.78 -3.17
C PRO A 584 7.73 -35.04 -2.94
N ARG A 585 7.96 -35.44 -1.69
CA ARG A 585 8.70 -36.65 -1.36
C ARG A 585 7.97 -37.91 -1.85
N GLU A 586 6.64 -37.95 -1.62
CA GLU A 586 5.82 -39.07 -2.06
C GLU A 586 5.72 -39.10 -3.59
N GLY A 587 5.57 -37.94 -4.22
CA GLY A 587 5.57 -37.80 -5.68
C GLY A 587 6.84 -38.36 -6.32
N LEU A 588 8.01 -37.93 -5.82
CA LEU A 588 9.31 -38.45 -6.30
C LEU A 588 9.50 -39.95 -6.02
N GLN A 589 8.98 -40.48 -4.90
CA GLN A 589 9.00 -41.93 -4.64
C GLN A 589 8.12 -42.68 -5.66
N ARG A 590 6.93 -42.18 -5.98
CA ARG A 590 6.05 -42.79 -6.99
C ARG A 590 6.71 -42.80 -8.39
N VAL A 591 7.41 -41.73 -8.76
CA VAL A 591 8.19 -41.68 -10.02
C VAL A 591 9.31 -42.72 -10.01
N ARG A 592 10.09 -42.80 -8.96
CA ARG A 592 11.20 -43.78 -8.83
C ARG A 592 10.72 -45.23 -8.82
N SER A 593 9.55 -45.52 -8.25
CA SER A 593 9.00 -46.88 -8.16
C SER A 593 8.41 -47.40 -9.50
N ARG A 594 8.10 -46.51 -10.46
CA ARG A 594 7.57 -46.92 -11.78
C ARG A 594 8.61 -47.52 -12.72
N GLY A 595 9.89 -47.48 -12.38
CA GLY A 595 10.99 -47.91 -13.28
C GLY A 595 11.14 -46.95 -14.48
N THR A 596 12.13 -47.21 -15.32
CA THR A 596 12.40 -46.46 -16.56
C THR A 596 11.10 -46.37 -17.40
N PRO A 597 10.62 -45.22 -17.80
CA PRO A 597 9.45 -45.11 -18.67
C PRO A 597 9.76 -45.79 -20.01
N THR A 598 9.01 -46.85 -20.35
CA THR A 598 8.98 -47.29 -21.73
C THR A 598 8.41 -46.18 -22.57
N PRO A 599 9.05 -45.84 -23.70
CA PRO A 599 8.47 -44.83 -24.62
C PRO A 599 7.09 -45.28 -25.05
N ASP A 600 6.08 -44.53 -24.71
CA ASP A 600 4.72 -44.57 -25.24
C ASP A 600 4.07 -45.94 -25.46
N ALA A 601 3.67 -46.61 -24.36
CA ALA A 601 2.60 -47.59 -24.42
C ALA A 601 1.31 -46.95 -23.88
N GLY A 602 0.47 -46.39 -24.77
CA GLY A 602 -0.91 -46.09 -24.46
C GLY A 602 -1.36 -44.65 -24.36
N SER A 603 -0.68 -43.64 -24.95
CA SER A 603 -1.26 -42.32 -25.13
C SER A 603 -1.92 -42.21 -26.50
N ASN A 604 -3.27 -42.11 -26.55
CA ASN A 604 -4.01 -41.64 -27.72
C ASN A 604 -3.81 -40.12 -27.95
N LEU A 605 -2.54 -39.66 -27.76
CA LEU A 605 -2.11 -38.36 -28.24
C LEU A 605 -2.08 -38.44 -29.77
N VAL A 606 -2.62 -37.45 -30.44
CA VAL A 606 -2.53 -37.34 -31.90
C VAL A 606 -1.07 -37.45 -32.28
N ALA A 607 -0.64 -38.62 -32.74
CA ALA A 607 0.73 -38.88 -33.18
C ALA A 607 0.98 -38.05 -34.44
N LEU A 608 1.68 -36.97 -34.33
CA LEU A 608 2.21 -36.25 -35.49
C LEU A 608 3.33 -37.10 -36.10
N PRO A 609 3.35 -37.29 -37.44
CA PRO A 609 4.33 -38.13 -38.11
C PRO A 609 5.75 -37.62 -37.83
N HIS A 610 6.62 -38.52 -37.33
CA HIS A 610 8.04 -38.26 -37.21
C HIS A 610 8.65 -38.02 -38.60
N PRO A 611 9.45 -36.97 -38.80
CA PRO A 611 10.27 -36.86 -39.97
C PRO A 611 11.36 -37.92 -39.90
N GLU A 612 11.31 -38.88 -40.79
CA GLU A 612 12.30 -39.95 -40.93
C GLU A 612 13.68 -39.38 -41.24
N GLY A 613 14.69 -39.85 -40.53
CA GLY A 613 16.06 -39.85 -41.01
C GLY A 613 17.08 -38.95 -40.35
N ARG A 614 17.32 -39.06 -39.02
CA ARG A 614 18.63 -38.77 -38.45
C ARG A 614 19.00 -39.77 -37.35
N PRO A 615 20.21 -40.41 -37.40
CA PRO A 615 20.64 -41.28 -36.32
C PRO A 615 20.88 -40.49 -35.02
N ARG A 616 20.56 -41.10 -33.88
CA ARG A 616 20.94 -40.62 -32.57
C ARG A 616 22.46 -40.48 -32.46
N PRO A 617 23.01 -39.44 -31.86
CA PRO A 617 24.41 -39.39 -31.54
C PRO A 617 24.71 -40.50 -30.52
N GLU A 618 25.58 -41.40 -30.89
CA GLU A 618 26.18 -42.39 -29.98
C GLU A 618 27.10 -41.61 -29.01
N GLY A 619 26.78 -41.65 -27.71
CA GLY A 619 27.70 -41.13 -26.70
C GLY A 619 27.12 -40.39 -25.51
N SER A 620 25.83 -40.50 -25.15
CA SER A 620 25.34 -39.99 -23.84
C SER A 620 25.08 -41.18 -22.89
N GLY A 621 26.12 -41.57 -22.18
CA GLY A 621 26.01 -42.49 -21.06
C GLY A 621 25.48 -41.73 -19.83
N ASP A 622 24.17 -41.74 -19.63
CA ASP A 622 23.65 -41.63 -18.27
C ASP A 622 22.40 -42.50 -18.12
N THR A 623 22.47 -43.42 -17.17
CA THR A 623 21.59 -44.58 -16.97
C THR A 623 20.47 -44.31 -15.95
N THR A 624 20.10 -43.04 -15.66
CA THR A 624 19.14 -42.75 -14.60
C THR A 624 17.69 -42.67 -15.08
N GLY A 625 17.42 -42.52 -16.36
CA GLY A 625 16.04 -42.48 -16.91
C GLY A 625 15.18 -41.29 -16.49
N PHE A 626 15.73 -40.35 -15.71
CA PHE A 626 15.07 -39.14 -15.23
C PHE A 626 15.38 -37.95 -16.12
N ASP A 627 14.36 -37.09 -16.38
CA ASP A 627 14.57 -35.82 -17.08
C ASP A 627 15.27 -34.79 -16.19
N ARG A 628 15.70 -33.68 -16.79
CA ARG A 628 16.46 -32.60 -16.10
C ARG A 628 15.69 -31.99 -14.93
N MET A 629 14.34 -31.90 -15.01
CA MET A 629 13.51 -31.33 -13.93
C MET A 629 13.31 -32.33 -12.78
N GLU A 630 13.23 -33.64 -13.10
CA GLU A 630 13.13 -34.72 -12.10
C GLU A 630 14.43 -34.94 -11.32
N GLN A 631 15.56 -34.47 -11.88
CA GLN A 631 16.88 -34.54 -11.22
C GLN A 631 17.11 -33.43 -10.21
N GLU A 632 16.25 -32.39 -10.14
CA GLU A 632 16.36 -31.33 -9.16
C GLU A 632 16.20 -31.84 -7.72
N ASP A 633 16.74 -31.08 -6.76
CA ASP A 633 16.72 -31.46 -5.36
C ASP A 633 15.30 -31.36 -4.75
N LEU A 634 15.10 -32.00 -3.61
CA LEU A 634 13.82 -32.01 -2.90
C LEU A 634 13.40 -30.58 -2.48
N GLU A 635 14.34 -29.69 -2.23
CA GLU A 635 14.05 -28.33 -1.81
C GLU A 635 13.46 -27.50 -2.95
N PHE A 636 13.94 -27.73 -4.18
CA PHE A 636 13.34 -27.18 -5.39
C PHE A 636 11.86 -27.60 -5.52
N HIS A 637 11.58 -28.90 -5.42
CA HIS A 637 10.22 -29.42 -5.51
C HIS A 637 9.30 -28.94 -4.39
N ARG A 638 9.84 -28.65 -3.20
CA ARG A 638 9.08 -28.02 -2.10
C ARG A 638 8.72 -26.58 -2.42
N ARG A 639 9.66 -25.80 -2.99
CA ARG A 639 9.35 -24.44 -3.44
C ARG A 639 8.27 -24.43 -4.52
N VAL A 640 8.32 -25.37 -5.46
CA VAL A 640 7.30 -25.56 -6.50
C VAL A 640 5.94 -25.90 -5.90
N ALA A 641 5.87 -26.88 -4.99
CA ALA A 641 4.61 -27.27 -4.33
C ALA A 641 4.01 -26.10 -3.53
N LYS A 642 4.84 -25.36 -2.79
CA LYS A 642 4.44 -24.14 -2.11
C LYS A 642 3.90 -23.11 -3.11
N GLY A 643 4.58 -22.92 -4.25
CA GLY A 643 4.19 -22.01 -5.31
C GLY A 643 2.80 -22.33 -5.84
N PHE A 644 2.46 -23.59 -6.12
CA PHE A 644 1.12 -23.99 -6.54
C PHE A 644 0.06 -23.65 -5.50
N LEU A 645 0.31 -23.90 -4.21
CA LEU A 645 -0.64 -23.57 -3.14
C LEU A 645 -0.83 -22.06 -2.97
N ASP A 646 0.22 -21.27 -3.11
CA ASP A 646 0.14 -19.82 -3.03
C ASP A 646 -0.61 -19.23 -4.24
N LEU A 647 -0.39 -19.76 -5.45
CA LEU A 647 -1.15 -19.41 -6.64
C LEU A 647 -2.65 -19.76 -6.48
N ALA A 648 -2.96 -20.95 -5.98
CA ALA A 648 -4.33 -21.39 -5.72
C ALA A 648 -5.06 -20.52 -4.67
N ARG A 649 -4.34 -20.02 -3.65
CA ARG A 649 -4.89 -19.06 -2.68
C ARG A 649 -5.19 -17.70 -3.28
N THR A 650 -4.36 -17.29 -4.23
CA THR A 650 -4.51 -15.99 -4.91
C THR A 650 -5.64 -16.01 -5.93
N ASP A 651 -5.86 -17.14 -6.62
CA ASP A 651 -6.85 -17.32 -7.68
C ASP A 651 -7.79 -18.51 -7.38
N HIS A 652 -8.43 -18.48 -6.22
CA HIS A 652 -9.28 -19.54 -5.70
C HIS A 652 -10.52 -19.83 -6.58
N GLN A 653 -10.89 -18.94 -7.49
CA GLN A 653 -12.04 -19.15 -8.39
C GLN A 653 -11.70 -20.11 -9.54
N ARG A 654 -10.46 -20.08 -10.01
CA ARG A 654 -9.99 -20.90 -11.10
C ARG A 654 -9.41 -22.24 -10.63
N PHE A 655 -8.85 -22.27 -9.40
CA PHE A 655 -8.19 -23.45 -8.87
C PHE A 655 -9.15 -24.38 -8.10
N LEU A 656 -9.14 -25.66 -8.51
CA LEU A 656 -9.70 -26.78 -7.78
C LEU A 656 -8.56 -27.57 -7.14
N ILE A 657 -8.42 -27.49 -5.81
CA ILE A 657 -7.42 -28.27 -5.07
C ILE A 657 -8.01 -29.63 -4.71
N VAL A 658 -7.36 -30.70 -5.17
CA VAL A 658 -7.75 -32.09 -4.92
C VAL A 658 -6.63 -32.81 -4.17
N ASP A 659 -6.98 -33.52 -3.10
CA ASP A 659 -6.02 -34.35 -2.36
C ASP A 659 -5.63 -35.58 -3.19
N ALA A 660 -4.34 -35.69 -3.55
CA ALA A 660 -3.80 -36.76 -4.37
C ALA A 660 -3.20 -37.94 -3.58
N HIS A 661 -3.48 -38.01 -2.27
CA HIS A 661 -3.08 -39.14 -1.43
C HIS A 661 -4.09 -40.31 -1.49
N VAL A 662 -5.29 -40.08 -2.00
CA VAL A 662 -6.36 -41.07 -2.14
C VAL A 662 -6.25 -41.85 -3.47
N ASP A 663 -7.09 -42.88 -3.64
CA ASP A 663 -7.13 -43.68 -4.89
C ASP A 663 -7.57 -42.86 -6.11
N ALA A 664 -7.18 -43.33 -7.30
CA ALA A 664 -7.44 -42.63 -8.57
C ALA A 664 -8.94 -42.40 -8.84
N ASP A 665 -9.81 -43.35 -8.45
CA ASP A 665 -11.25 -43.27 -8.67
C ASP A 665 -11.89 -42.23 -7.72
N ALA A 666 -11.37 -42.11 -6.47
CA ALA A 666 -11.79 -41.09 -5.52
C ALA A 666 -11.42 -39.69 -6.00
N ILE A 667 -10.19 -39.53 -6.53
CA ILE A 667 -9.73 -38.26 -7.14
C ILE A 667 -10.64 -37.91 -8.31
N HIS A 668 -10.91 -38.90 -9.21
CA HIS A 668 -11.74 -38.68 -10.40
C HIS A 668 -13.15 -38.21 -10.03
N ARG A 669 -13.78 -38.84 -9.02
CA ARG A 669 -15.10 -38.41 -8.53
C ARG A 669 -15.12 -36.98 -8.03
N GLN A 670 -14.08 -36.56 -7.30
CA GLN A 670 -13.94 -35.16 -6.80
C GLN A 670 -13.78 -34.17 -7.95
N VAL A 671 -12.89 -34.48 -8.90
CA VAL A 671 -12.66 -33.65 -10.09
C VAL A 671 -13.97 -33.50 -10.89
N ARG A 672 -14.67 -34.58 -11.12
CA ARG A 672 -15.93 -34.59 -11.90
C ARG A 672 -17.03 -33.77 -11.19
N ALA A 673 -17.22 -34.00 -9.89
CA ALA A 673 -18.24 -33.28 -9.13
C ALA A 673 -18.01 -31.75 -9.18
N ALA A 674 -16.74 -31.33 -9.11
CA ALA A 674 -16.39 -29.90 -9.15
C ALA A 674 -16.51 -29.29 -10.55
N LEU A 675 -16.28 -30.08 -11.63
CA LEU A 675 -16.38 -29.60 -13.00
C LEU A 675 -17.84 -29.56 -13.54
N HIS A 676 -18.82 -30.07 -12.79
CA HIS A 676 -20.22 -30.11 -13.22
C HIS A 676 -20.80 -28.73 -13.59
N HIS A 677 -20.30 -27.65 -12.98
CA HIS A 677 -20.77 -26.29 -13.28
C HIS A 677 -20.14 -25.68 -14.54
N TRP A 678 -19.10 -26.31 -15.08
CA TRP A 678 -18.33 -25.82 -16.23
C TRP A 678 -18.64 -26.57 -17.53
N LEU A 679 -19.16 -27.74 -17.38
CA LEU A 679 -19.56 -28.68 -18.44
C LEU A 679 -21.09 -28.74 -18.58
#